data_3c379b63ff14c95c41843d9122a7a4cd
#
_entry.id   3c379b63ff14c95c41843d9122a7a4cd
#
_cell.length_a   1.000
_cell.length_b   1.000
_cell.length_c   1.000
_cell.angle_alpha   90.00
_cell.angle_beta   90.00
_cell.angle_gamma   90.00
#
_symmetry.space_group_name_H-M   'P 1'
#
loop_
_entity.id
_entity.type
_entity.pdbx_description
1 polymer ?
#
loop_
_entity_poly.entity_id
_entity_poly.type
_entity_poly.pdbx_seq_one_letter_code
_entity_poly.pdbx_strand_id
1 'polypeptide(L)'
;MKRNKRLKSIMSLILSILLLLPSVRVYATDSKEEFSKSIQDEVDHLKNQEINDNVSEEIFQNEGVIVDEETMTNSEITVDGKISDGKGNVGELYEKVDYAVPYSYGDSKFEREELQLKYENIYNETRLLNKTEDNYEVALAYSDGSYSFIDSANSIEEAKEKALEEEKKRINGDTIPVILNNNGQVVYATFAMGRILKHINGAPDPTFSNNTYVYTSSSLGSEYTYVNHGYVDDVPVIEDIGSAAKVQISGYTGWVKKDVSSSEYDLLIVPINQVSNPSYYINKDGVLYHFISSDLTNSSQKGYLIKLGVAPSYLKEGVKYLSYDGNYFYDGSDISLGLTNLISDLRNNVKNNSINKNEPYHTYFNYLPFRSTTTYTAEDLNKFISANTDSSSKLINTGQYFINAQEKYGVNALLALGIAINESGWGKSTIAQTKNNLFGMNAVDSSPGESANYYKSVELCINEFAKYYISRGYADPADWRYYGGFLGNKINGANVKYASDPFWGEKASAHAFTADLYLSNNNVTNLNDYDALTVIKYIGENSVIDKNKKLLYNISTSINSATACINSVSVVTDKNVKLIDGKYYLEIYPDRTSYIGNGGSANKFQGEYSFNDKAYVENKNIVFINASKTDILPIDPSSANSWKEYNGNKYYYDKNGVLTRGWKLIEGYWYYFDTNTAAMKRGWLSYNGQWYYLNQDGKMQTGWQGIEGTWYYFLSSGEAKTGWLNENGKWYYFNSDCKMQIGWQGIAGTWYYFLSSGEAKTGWLNDNGKWYYFNSDCKMQTGWQGIEGTWYYFLSSGEAKTGWLNENGKWYYFNSDCKMQIGWQGIAGTWYYFLSSGEAKTGWLNENGKWYYFNSDCKMQTGWIKVDGKKYYLYSDGSMAVNTTINGIYLGSDGAATR
;
A
#
# COMPACT_ATOMS: atom_id res chain seq x y z
N MET A 1 -10.82 -34.21 30.12
CA MET A 1 -10.61 -33.87 31.57
C MET A 1 -9.20 -33.33 31.91
N LYS A 2 -8.12 -33.72 31.22
CA LYS A 2 -6.77 -33.17 31.47
C LYS A 2 -6.55 -31.73 30.91
N ARG A 3 -7.28 -31.32 29.87
CA ARG A 3 -7.15 -30.01 29.22
C ARG A 3 -7.72 -28.84 30.06
N ASN A 4 -8.82 -29.07 30.80
CA ASN A 4 -9.43 -28.05 31.66
C ASN A 4 -8.62 -27.77 32.98
N LYS A 5 -7.69 -28.63 33.37
CA LYS A 5 -6.81 -28.38 34.53
C LYS A 5 -5.64 -27.46 34.17
N ARG A 6 -5.12 -27.51 32.95
CA ARG A 6 -4.05 -26.59 32.48
C ARG A 6 -4.57 -25.15 32.26
N LEU A 7 -5.76 -24.98 31.70
CA LEU A 7 -6.35 -23.66 31.53
C LEU A 7 -6.61 -22.94 32.86
N LYS A 8 -7.11 -23.66 33.87
CA LYS A 8 -7.30 -23.12 35.23
C LYS A 8 -5.99 -22.77 35.92
N SER A 9 -4.90 -23.49 35.64
CA SER A 9 -3.58 -23.21 36.20
C SER A 9 -2.91 -21.99 35.59
N ILE A 10 -3.13 -21.74 34.29
CA ILE A 10 -2.62 -20.54 33.57
C ILE A 10 -3.40 -19.31 34.00
N MET A 11 -4.73 -19.39 34.12
CA MET A 11 -5.54 -18.27 34.63
C MET A 11 -5.21 -17.91 36.08
N SER A 12 -4.87 -18.91 36.93
CA SER A 12 -4.44 -18.67 38.29
C SER A 12 -3.04 -18.03 38.37
N LEU A 13 -2.15 -18.32 37.42
CA LEU A 13 -0.82 -17.72 37.32
C LEU A 13 -0.87 -16.27 36.86
N ILE A 14 -1.73 -15.94 35.89
CA ILE A 14 -1.95 -14.58 35.40
C ILE A 14 -2.58 -13.71 36.49
N LEU A 15 -3.54 -14.24 37.26
CA LEU A 15 -4.15 -13.52 38.37
C LEU A 15 -3.16 -13.29 39.53
N SER A 16 -2.21 -14.18 39.74
CA SER A 16 -1.17 -14.08 40.77
C SER A 16 -0.07 -13.06 40.38
N ILE A 17 0.22 -12.88 39.12
CA ILE A 17 1.19 -11.88 38.62
C ILE A 17 0.61 -10.47 38.69
N LEU A 18 -0.69 -10.30 38.48
CA LEU A 18 -1.39 -9.02 38.61
C LEU A 18 -1.52 -8.52 40.05
N LEU A 19 -1.38 -9.42 41.06
CA LEU A 19 -1.44 -9.07 42.48
C LEU A 19 -0.09 -8.72 43.09
N LEU A 20 1.02 -8.85 42.33
CA LEU A 20 2.40 -8.66 42.86
C LEU A 20 3.08 -7.36 42.39
N LEU A 21 2.35 -6.44 41.73
CA LEU A 21 2.89 -5.13 41.37
C LEU A 21 2.42 -4.07 42.38
N PRO A 22 3.30 -3.52 43.21
CA PRO A 22 2.97 -2.39 44.08
C PRO A 22 3.08 -1.10 43.30
N SER A 23 2.05 -0.27 43.43
CA SER A 23 1.95 1.14 43.01
C SER A 23 1.51 1.45 41.59
N VAL A 24 0.18 1.37 41.35
CA VAL A 24 -0.53 2.40 40.59
C VAL A 24 -1.87 2.65 41.26
N ARG A 25 -2.01 3.80 41.93
CA ARG A 25 -3.31 4.35 42.33
C ARG A 25 -3.88 5.06 41.12
N VAL A 26 -4.90 4.52 40.52
CA VAL A 26 -5.70 5.19 39.49
C VAL A 26 -7.08 5.50 40.09
N TYR A 27 -7.49 6.73 39.94
CA TYR A 27 -8.83 7.20 40.32
C TYR A 27 -9.87 6.45 39.51
N ALA A 28 -10.80 5.83 40.20
CA ALA A 28 -11.91 5.09 39.60
C ALA A 28 -13.05 6.03 39.26
N THR A 29 -13.54 5.93 38.05
CA THR A 29 -14.95 5.74 37.69
C THR A 29 -15.03 5.55 36.16
N ASP A 30 -15.73 4.52 35.71
CA ASP A 30 -16.19 4.20 34.33
C ASP A 30 -15.24 3.41 33.39
N SER A 31 -14.03 2.99 33.81
CA SER A 31 -13.11 2.30 32.90
C SER A 31 -13.07 0.75 33.04
N LYS A 32 -13.82 0.17 33.95
CA LYS A 32 -13.72 -1.30 34.18
C LYS A 32 -14.40 -2.14 33.10
N GLU A 33 -15.45 -1.66 32.47
CA GLU A 33 -16.10 -2.41 31.40
C GLU A 33 -15.35 -2.34 30.08
N GLU A 34 -14.79 -1.18 29.73
CA GLU A 34 -13.93 -1.02 28.51
C GLU A 34 -12.61 -1.79 28.63
N PHE A 35 -11.97 -1.76 29.82
CA PHE A 35 -10.74 -2.49 30.05
C PHE A 35 -10.95 -4.00 30.05
N SER A 36 -12.06 -4.47 30.62
CA SER A 36 -12.46 -5.88 30.59
C SER A 36 -12.79 -6.36 29.17
N LYS A 37 -13.40 -5.52 28.35
CA LYS A 37 -13.72 -5.80 26.95
C LYS A 37 -12.44 -5.84 26.08
N SER A 38 -11.50 -4.92 26.29
CA SER A 38 -10.21 -4.89 25.62
C SER A 38 -9.37 -6.14 25.92
N ILE A 39 -9.35 -6.61 27.17
CA ILE A 39 -8.66 -7.87 27.53
C ILE A 39 -9.38 -9.09 26.94
N GLN A 40 -10.71 -9.09 26.89
CA GLN A 40 -11.47 -10.17 26.30
C GLN A 40 -11.27 -10.25 24.78
N ASP A 41 -11.25 -9.10 24.10
CA ASP A 41 -10.95 -9.01 22.67
C ASP A 41 -9.51 -9.47 22.35
N GLU A 42 -8.53 -9.20 23.23
CA GLU A 42 -7.14 -9.63 23.07
C GLU A 42 -6.94 -11.11 23.39
N VAL A 43 -7.68 -11.65 24.36
CA VAL A 43 -7.70 -13.10 24.70
C VAL A 43 -8.39 -13.92 23.58
N ASP A 44 -9.44 -13.38 22.97
CA ASP A 44 -10.13 -14.04 21.86
C ASP A 44 -9.30 -13.94 20.57
N HIS A 45 -8.53 -12.86 20.40
CA HIS A 45 -7.54 -12.73 19.33
C HIS A 45 -6.39 -13.73 19.46
N LEU A 46 -5.85 -13.92 20.68
CA LEU A 46 -4.81 -14.91 20.96
C LEU A 46 -5.29 -16.35 20.79
N LYS A 47 -6.55 -16.65 21.13
CA LYS A 47 -7.14 -17.98 20.88
C LYS A 47 -7.29 -18.28 19.40
N ASN A 48 -7.67 -17.28 18.61
CA ASN A 48 -7.75 -17.39 17.16
C ASN A 48 -6.36 -17.52 16.52
N GLN A 49 -5.33 -16.88 17.09
CA GLN A 49 -3.93 -17.05 16.67
C GLN A 49 -3.40 -18.47 16.93
N GLU A 50 -3.67 -19.05 18.13
CA GLU A 50 -3.26 -20.44 18.43
C GLU A 50 -3.95 -21.47 17.52
N ILE A 51 -5.18 -21.21 17.07
CA ILE A 51 -5.89 -22.07 16.12
C ILE A 51 -5.31 -21.90 14.71
N ASN A 52 -4.98 -20.68 14.30
CA ASN A 52 -4.39 -20.41 13.00
C ASN A 52 -2.94 -20.88 12.89
N ASP A 53 -2.12 -20.71 13.95
CA ASP A 53 -0.73 -21.19 13.95
C ASP A 53 -0.64 -22.73 13.87
N ASN A 54 -1.60 -23.46 14.43
CA ASN A 54 -1.63 -24.94 14.34
C ASN A 54 -2.22 -25.45 13.00
N VAL A 55 -3.05 -24.66 12.33
CA VAL A 55 -3.59 -25.00 11.02
C VAL A 55 -2.64 -24.55 9.91
N SER A 56 -1.93 -23.43 10.12
CA SER A 56 -0.97 -22.90 9.14
C SER A 56 0.28 -23.77 8.97
N GLU A 57 0.77 -24.43 10.02
CA GLU A 57 1.96 -25.30 9.90
C GLU A 57 1.73 -26.53 9.01
N GLU A 58 0.52 -27.08 8.97
CA GLU A 58 0.19 -28.20 8.06
C GLU A 58 -0.21 -27.73 6.65
N ILE A 59 -0.83 -26.56 6.50
CA ILE A 59 -1.32 -26.07 5.21
C ILE A 59 -0.22 -25.36 4.42
N PHE A 60 0.68 -24.61 5.08
CA PHE A 60 1.78 -23.91 4.40
C PHE A 60 2.92 -24.80 3.91
N GLN A 61 2.94 -26.08 4.23
CA GLN A 61 3.95 -27.01 3.67
C GLN A 61 3.65 -27.39 2.20
N ASN A 62 2.43 -27.14 1.69
CA ASN A 62 2.04 -27.60 0.35
C ASN A 62 1.37 -26.53 -0.55
N GLU A 63 1.07 -25.30 -0.06
CA GLU A 63 0.32 -24.36 -0.88
C GLU A 63 0.92 -22.96 -0.80
N GLY A 64 1.28 -22.41 -1.96
CA GLY A 64 1.55 -20.99 -2.12
C GLY A 64 0.31 -20.18 -1.85
N VAL A 65 0.48 -18.95 -1.41
CA VAL A 65 -0.62 -17.99 -1.35
C VAL A 65 -1.10 -17.79 -2.79
N ILE A 66 -2.27 -18.31 -3.10
CA ILE A 66 -2.84 -18.23 -4.41
C ILE A 66 -3.55 -16.91 -4.53
N VAL A 67 -3.25 -16.22 -5.61
CA VAL A 67 -4.06 -15.13 -6.10
C VAL A 67 -5.42 -15.73 -6.45
N ASP A 68 -6.47 -15.23 -5.83
CA ASP A 68 -7.83 -15.66 -6.10
C ASP A 68 -8.15 -15.53 -7.59
N GLU A 69 -8.64 -16.62 -8.19
CA GLU A 69 -9.10 -16.62 -9.56
C GLU A 69 -10.14 -15.52 -9.83
N GLU A 70 -10.99 -15.19 -8.85
CA GLU A 70 -11.95 -14.09 -8.96
C GLU A 70 -11.28 -12.70 -8.99
N THR A 71 -10.10 -12.53 -8.38
CA THR A 71 -9.38 -11.24 -8.41
C THR A 71 -8.89 -10.92 -9.82
N MET A 72 -8.59 -11.93 -10.61
CA MET A 72 -8.17 -11.73 -11.99
C MET A 72 -9.35 -11.66 -12.98
N THR A 73 -10.50 -12.29 -12.67
CA THR A 73 -11.64 -12.38 -13.59
C THR A 73 -12.64 -11.26 -13.45
N ASN A 74 -12.79 -10.69 -12.26
CA ASN A 74 -13.75 -9.61 -11.99
C ASN A 74 -13.14 -8.21 -12.01
N SER A 75 -11.82 -8.09 -12.05
CA SER A 75 -11.27 -6.87 -12.56
C SER A 75 -11.54 -6.89 -14.07
N GLU A 76 -12.60 -6.26 -14.49
CA GLU A 76 -12.52 -5.43 -15.67
C GLU A 76 -11.41 -4.41 -15.35
N ILE A 77 -10.17 -4.85 -15.28
CA ILE A 77 -9.05 -4.05 -15.72
C ILE A 77 -9.55 -3.67 -17.09
N THR A 78 -10.10 -2.47 -17.15
CA THR A 78 -10.69 -1.95 -18.37
C THR A 78 -9.87 -2.51 -19.48
N VAL A 79 -10.51 -3.18 -20.37
CA VAL A 79 -10.02 -4.04 -21.44
C VAL A 79 -8.62 -3.67 -22.00
N ASP A 80 -8.03 -2.57 -21.56
CA ASP A 80 -6.81 -1.97 -22.07
C ASP A 80 -5.68 -1.79 -21.04
N GLY A 81 -5.86 -2.10 -19.75
CA GLY A 81 -4.80 -1.90 -18.73
C GLY A 81 -4.32 -0.45 -18.59
N LYS A 82 -5.19 0.51 -18.87
CA LYS A 82 -4.85 1.92 -18.93
C LYS A 82 -5.12 2.63 -17.63
N ILE A 83 -4.11 3.36 -17.15
CA ILE A 83 -4.20 4.22 -15.98
C ILE A 83 -4.56 5.63 -16.43
N SER A 84 -5.74 6.12 -16.03
CA SER A 84 -6.13 7.49 -16.32
C SER A 84 -5.53 8.45 -15.28
N ASP A 85 -4.86 9.50 -15.73
CA ASP A 85 -4.34 10.59 -14.89
C ASP A 85 -5.41 11.62 -14.48
N GLY A 86 -6.68 11.32 -14.70
CA GLY A 86 -7.78 12.24 -14.45
C GLY A 86 -7.86 13.44 -15.44
N LYS A 87 -6.91 13.52 -16.41
CA LYS A 87 -6.84 14.55 -17.45
C LYS A 87 -6.97 13.97 -18.85
N GLY A 88 -7.34 12.69 -18.97
CA GLY A 88 -7.43 11.98 -20.23
C GLY A 88 -6.10 11.41 -20.74
N ASN A 89 -4.99 11.58 -20.01
CA ASN A 89 -3.75 10.89 -20.28
C ASN A 89 -3.78 9.53 -19.57
N VAL A 90 -3.40 8.50 -20.26
CA VAL A 90 -3.48 7.12 -19.80
C VAL A 90 -2.08 6.53 -19.75
N GLY A 91 -1.62 6.19 -18.55
CA GLY A 91 -0.43 5.36 -18.36
C GLY A 91 -0.82 3.88 -18.39
N GLU A 92 -0.01 3.07 -19.03
CA GLU A 92 -0.25 1.62 -19.12
C GLU A 92 0.61 0.89 -18.10
N LEU A 93 -0.02 0.12 -17.20
CA LEU A 93 0.67 -0.76 -16.27
C LEU A 93 1.08 -2.05 -16.97
N TYR A 94 0.16 -2.60 -17.74
CA TYR A 94 0.37 -3.69 -18.66
C TYR A 94 -0.03 -3.24 -20.06
N GLU A 95 0.89 -3.29 -21.00
CA GLU A 95 0.55 -3.12 -22.39
C GLU A 95 0.04 -4.46 -22.93
N LYS A 96 -1.23 -4.50 -23.31
CA LYS A 96 -1.79 -5.66 -24.01
C LYS A 96 -1.36 -5.58 -25.45
N VAL A 97 -0.45 -6.44 -25.86
CA VAL A 97 -0.07 -6.55 -27.27
C VAL A 97 -1.26 -7.12 -28.03
N ASP A 98 -1.58 -6.62 -29.23
CA ASP A 98 -2.78 -6.98 -30.00
C ASP A 98 -2.97 -8.48 -30.26
N TYR A 99 -1.92 -9.28 -30.05
CA TYR A 99 -1.91 -10.74 -30.16
C TYR A 99 -1.72 -11.44 -28.81
N ALA A 100 -1.95 -10.76 -27.68
CA ALA A 100 -1.82 -11.33 -26.35
C ALA A 100 -3.20 -11.68 -25.77
N VAL A 101 -3.44 -12.92 -25.36
CA VAL A 101 -4.53 -13.25 -24.46
C VAL A 101 -4.04 -12.97 -23.06
N PRO A 102 -4.69 -12.12 -22.25
CA PRO A 102 -4.40 -12.14 -20.83
C PRO A 102 -4.58 -13.58 -20.35
N TYR A 103 -3.63 -14.09 -19.58
CA TYR A 103 -3.96 -15.14 -18.66
C TYR A 103 -4.87 -14.53 -17.59
N SER A 104 -6.08 -14.13 -17.99
CA SER A 104 -7.16 -14.14 -17.04
C SER A 104 -7.44 -15.62 -16.82
N TYR A 105 -7.34 -16.07 -15.62
CA TYR A 105 -8.11 -17.20 -15.19
C TYR A 105 -9.58 -16.84 -15.48
N GLY A 106 -9.93 -16.96 -16.76
CA GLY A 106 -11.27 -16.68 -17.19
C GLY A 106 -12.14 -17.83 -16.77
N ASP A 107 -13.19 -17.53 -16.06
CA ASP A 107 -14.32 -18.43 -15.87
C ASP A 107 -15.00 -18.83 -17.18
N SER A 108 -14.50 -18.41 -18.33
CA SER A 108 -15.10 -18.80 -19.57
C SER A 108 -14.66 -20.22 -19.90
N LYS A 109 -15.63 -21.10 -19.88
CA LYS A 109 -15.52 -22.49 -20.40
C LYS A 109 -14.86 -22.52 -21.77
N PHE A 110 -15.01 -21.45 -22.56
CA PHE A 110 -14.45 -21.29 -23.91
C PHE A 110 -12.92 -21.09 -23.88
N GLU A 111 -12.35 -20.31 -22.94
CA GLU A 111 -10.90 -20.15 -22.85
C GLU A 111 -10.21 -21.43 -22.36
N ARG A 112 -10.84 -22.17 -21.45
CA ARG A 112 -10.35 -23.50 -21.04
C ARG A 112 -10.37 -24.53 -22.16
N GLU A 113 -11.42 -24.52 -22.97
CA GLU A 113 -11.53 -25.40 -24.14
C GLU A 113 -10.50 -25.01 -25.22
N GLU A 114 -10.22 -23.75 -25.42
CA GLU A 114 -9.23 -23.27 -26.39
C GLU A 114 -7.79 -23.59 -25.94
N LEU A 115 -7.47 -23.46 -24.67
CA LEU A 115 -6.20 -23.91 -24.10
C LEU A 115 -6.04 -25.41 -24.16
N GLN A 116 -7.08 -26.18 -23.89
CA GLN A 116 -7.07 -27.64 -23.97
C GLN A 116 -6.88 -28.10 -25.41
N LEU A 117 -7.58 -27.51 -26.36
CA LEU A 117 -7.40 -27.77 -27.81
C LEU A 117 -5.98 -27.41 -28.27
N LYS A 118 -5.40 -26.32 -27.78
CA LYS A 118 -4.02 -25.91 -28.02
C LYS A 118 -3.05 -27.02 -27.56
N TYR A 119 -3.22 -27.52 -26.35
CA TYR A 119 -2.38 -28.57 -25.78
C TYR A 119 -2.55 -29.92 -26.50
N GLU A 120 -3.76 -30.28 -26.89
CA GLU A 120 -4.03 -31.45 -27.70
C GLU A 120 -3.39 -31.34 -29.09
N ASN A 121 -3.39 -30.16 -29.71
CA ASN A 121 -2.73 -29.96 -31.02
C ASN A 121 -1.22 -30.11 -30.93
N ILE A 122 -0.56 -29.63 -29.85
CA ILE A 122 0.87 -29.81 -29.63
C ILE A 122 1.24 -31.30 -29.53
N TYR A 123 0.37 -32.12 -28.95
CA TYR A 123 0.53 -33.59 -28.91
C TYR A 123 0.31 -34.30 -30.26
N ASN A 124 -0.59 -33.77 -31.07
CA ASN A 124 -0.99 -34.37 -32.33
C ASN A 124 -0.08 -33.98 -33.51
N GLU A 125 0.71 -32.92 -33.38
CA GLU A 125 1.63 -32.47 -34.44
C GLU A 125 2.94 -33.28 -34.52
N THR A 126 3.30 -34.04 -33.48
CA THR A 126 4.47 -34.89 -33.51
C THR A 126 4.21 -36.15 -34.29
N ARG A 127 4.77 -36.24 -35.46
CA ARG A 127 4.60 -37.40 -36.36
C ARG A 127 5.78 -38.37 -36.23
N LEU A 128 5.50 -39.63 -36.05
CA LEU A 128 6.47 -40.70 -36.22
C LEU A 128 7.03 -40.64 -37.64
N LEU A 129 8.34 -40.46 -37.78
CA LEU A 129 9.03 -40.37 -39.07
C LEU A 129 9.23 -41.73 -39.75
N ASN A 130 9.59 -42.71 -38.94
CA ASN A 130 9.68 -44.11 -39.33
C ASN A 130 9.20 -45.03 -38.20
N LYS A 131 8.45 -46.05 -38.49
CA LYS A 131 8.15 -47.11 -37.52
C LYS A 131 9.36 -48.04 -37.49
N THR A 132 10.28 -47.81 -36.58
CA THR A 132 11.36 -48.72 -36.23
C THR A 132 10.91 -49.64 -35.10
N GLU A 133 11.54 -50.79 -34.92
CA GLU A 133 11.34 -51.66 -33.75
C GLU A 133 12.01 -51.08 -32.49
N ASP A 134 12.84 -50.02 -32.69
CA ASP A 134 13.56 -49.36 -31.63
C ASP A 134 12.67 -48.34 -30.87
N ASN A 135 13.01 -48.08 -29.62
CA ASN A 135 12.20 -47.25 -28.73
C ASN A 135 12.34 -45.76 -29.01
N TYR A 136 13.42 -45.33 -29.70
CA TYR A 136 13.74 -43.92 -29.94
C TYR A 136 14.23 -43.70 -31.37
N GLU A 137 13.82 -42.61 -31.99
CA GLU A 137 14.32 -42.12 -33.26
C GLU A 137 15.19 -40.87 -33.04
N VAL A 138 16.35 -40.78 -33.62
CA VAL A 138 17.23 -39.62 -33.71
C VAL A 138 16.96 -38.88 -35.00
N ALA A 139 16.64 -37.60 -34.95
CA ALA A 139 16.25 -36.82 -36.12
C ALA A 139 16.85 -35.40 -36.06
N LEU A 140 16.81 -34.67 -37.17
CA LEU A 140 17.00 -33.23 -37.21
C LEU A 140 15.65 -32.53 -37.24
N ALA A 141 15.43 -31.63 -36.33
CA ALA A 141 14.27 -30.74 -36.31
C ALA A 141 14.56 -29.49 -37.16
N TYR A 142 13.57 -29.07 -37.97
CA TYR A 142 13.59 -27.86 -38.78
C TYR A 142 12.66 -26.78 -38.20
N SER A 143 12.89 -25.55 -38.59
CA SER A 143 12.10 -24.38 -38.09
C SER A 143 10.64 -24.37 -38.55
N ASP A 144 10.30 -25.13 -39.60
CA ASP A 144 8.94 -25.29 -40.07
C ASP A 144 8.14 -26.41 -39.36
N GLY A 145 8.73 -27.00 -38.32
CA GLY A 145 8.12 -28.11 -37.56
C GLY A 145 8.34 -29.49 -38.17
N SER A 146 9.03 -29.61 -39.31
CA SER A 146 9.35 -30.87 -39.90
C SER A 146 10.59 -31.54 -39.28
N TYR A 147 10.74 -32.85 -39.48
CA TYR A 147 11.82 -33.65 -38.98
C TYR A 147 12.43 -34.54 -40.09
N SER A 148 13.73 -34.73 -40.00
CA SER A 148 14.45 -35.65 -40.91
C SER A 148 15.13 -36.72 -40.06
N PHE A 149 14.77 -37.98 -40.30
CA PHE A 149 15.33 -39.15 -39.64
C PHE A 149 16.82 -39.27 -39.88
N ILE A 150 17.60 -39.62 -38.85
CA ILE A 150 19.03 -39.90 -38.90
C ILE A 150 19.30 -41.37 -38.54
N ASP A 151 18.85 -41.80 -37.37
CA ASP A 151 19.17 -43.09 -36.78
C ASP A 151 18.12 -43.47 -35.71
N SER A 152 18.19 -44.69 -35.19
CA SER A 152 17.35 -45.14 -34.09
C SER A 152 18.16 -45.75 -32.95
N ALA A 153 17.57 -45.90 -31.78
CA ALA A 153 18.20 -46.47 -30.61
C ALA A 153 17.20 -47.13 -29.67
N ASN A 154 17.69 -48.15 -28.93
CA ASN A 154 16.87 -48.84 -27.96
C ASN A 154 16.83 -48.20 -26.58
N SER A 155 17.80 -47.33 -26.27
CA SER A 155 17.83 -46.57 -25.02
C SER A 155 17.98 -45.07 -25.27
N ILE A 156 17.52 -44.28 -24.30
CA ILE A 156 17.62 -42.82 -24.37
C ILE A 156 19.09 -42.37 -24.30
N GLU A 157 19.96 -43.09 -23.59
CA GLU A 157 21.37 -42.81 -23.47
C GLU A 157 22.07 -42.97 -24.81
N GLU A 158 21.84 -44.10 -25.52
CA GLU A 158 22.38 -44.33 -26.88
C GLU A 158 21.87 -43.28 -27.86
N ALA A 159 20.56 -42.94 -27.81
CA ALA A 159 19.99 -41.91 -28.65
C ALA A 159 20.64 -40.54 -28.40
N LYS A 160 20.92 -40.16 -27.13
CA LYS A 160 21.62 -38.93 -26.77
C LYS A 160 23.04 -38.87 -27.32
N GLU A 161 23.79 -39.99 -27.24
CA GLU A 161 25.15 -40.03 -27.81
C GLU A 161 25.10 -39.74 -29.33
N LYS A 162 24.18 -40.36 -30.07
CA LYS A 162 23.97 -40.15 -31.50
C LYS A 162 23.58 -38.69 -31.80
N ALA A 163 22.62 -38.12 -31.04
CA ALA A 163 22.18 -36.73 -31.20
C ALA A 163 23.31 -35.74 -30.95
N LEU A 164 24.16 -35.97 -29.94
CA LEU A 164 25.34 -35.13 -29.62
C LEU A 164 26.45 -35.26 -30.68
N GLU A 165 26.58 -36.41 -31.34
CA GLU A 165 27.47 -36.61 -32.48
C GLU A 165 27.01 -35.78 -33.69
N GLU A 166 25.70 -35.74 -33.94
CA GLU A 166 25.13 -34.89 -35.00
C GLU A 166 25.25 -33.39 -34.68
N GLU A 167 25.13 -33.00 -33.43
CA GLU A 167 25.39 -31.61 -33.00
C GLU A 167 26.81 -31.18 -33.33
N LYS A 168 27.83 -32.03 -33.15
CA LYS A 168 29.20 -31.72 -33.47
C LYS A 168 29.43 -31.49 -34.98
N LYS A 169 28.60 -32.09 -35.84
CA LYS A 169 28.67 -31.96 -37.31
C LYS A 169 27.94 -30.71 -37.81
N ARG A 170 27.15 -30.08 -36.97
CA ARG A 170 26.30 -28.94 -37.33
C ARG A 170 27.14 -27.74 -37.71
N ILE A 171 26.98 -27.22 -38.92
CA ILE A 171 27.69 -26.07 -39.45
C ILE A 171 26.85 -24.80 -39.35
N ASN A 172 25.51 -24.90 -39.46
CA ASN A 172 24.53 -23.82 -39.44
C ASN A 172 23.46 -24.05 -38.36
N GLY A 173 22.85 -22.97 -37.84
CA GLY A 173 21.83 -22.99 -36.82
C GLY A 173 20.43 -23.49 -37.28
N ASP A 174 20.28 -23.88 -38.54
CA ASP A 174 18.98 -24.15 -39.18
C ASP A 174 18.29 -25.43 -38.70
N THR A 175 19.06 -26.39 -38.18
CA THR A 175 18.57 -27.65 -37.69
C THR A 175 19.02 -27.93 -36.27
N ILE A 176 18.23 -28.62 -35.46
CA ILE A 176 18.56 -29.09 -34.11
C ILE A 176 18.41 -30.59 -34.03
N PRO A 177 19.43 -31.34 -33.61
CA PRO A 177 19.31 -32.76 -33.32
C PRO A 177 18.36 -33.04 -32.16
N VAL A 178 17.40 -33.93 -32.39
CA VAL A 178 16.34 -34.28 -31.44
C VAL A 178 16.20 -35.79 -31.30
N ILE A 179 15.55 -36.22 -30.22
CA ILE A 179 15.14 -37.60 -30.02
C ILE A 179 13.61 -37.61 -29.87
N LEU A 180 12.99 -38.47 -30.66
CA LEU A 180 11.57 -38.77 -30.65
C LEU A 180 11.31 -40.13 -29.98
N ASN A 181 10.26 -40.22 -29.16
CA ASN A 181 9.78 -41.50 -28.62
C ASN A 181 8.85 -42.20 -29.62
N ASN A 182 8.39 -43.41 -29.30
CA ASN A 182 7.46 -44.18 -30.11
C ASN A 182 6.12 -43.52 -30.41
N ASN A 183 5.77 -42.45 -29.67
CA ASN A 183 4.58 -41.66 -29.89
C ASN A 183 4.86 -40.44 -30.76
N GLY A 184 6.09 -40.25 -31.23
CA GLY A 184 6.50 -39.09 -32.02
C GLY A 184 6.73 -37.82 -31.23
N GLN A 185 6.78 -37.88 -29.89
CA GLN A 185 7.04 -36.74 -29.04
C GLN A 185 8.56 -36.47 -28.96
N VAL A 186 8.97 -35.20 -29.01
CA VAL A 186 10.33 -34.81 -28.76
C VAL A 186 10.60 -34.98 -27.26
N VAL A 187 11.48 -35.91 -26.91
CA VAL A 187 11.89 -36.20 -25.55
C VAL A 187 13.26 -35.62 -25.18
N TYR A 188 14.02 -35.16 -26.18
CA TYR A 188 15.30 -34.50 -26.00
C TYR A 188 15.63 -33.65 -27.24
N ALA A 189 16.33 -32.54 -27.03
CA ALA A 189 16.97 -31.78 -28.08
C ALA A 189 18.31 -31.24 -27.60
N THR A 190 19.33 -31.16 -28.47
CA THR A 190 20.66 -30.69 -28.12
C THR A 190 20.68 -29.24 -27.63
N PHE A 191 19.80 -28.40 -28.17
CA PHE A 191 19.45 -27.06 -27.65
C PHE A 191 17.93 -26.96 -27.59
N ALA A 192 17.41 -26.71 -26.39
CA ALA A 192 15.98 -26.75 -26.13
C ALA A 192 15.51 -25.63 -25.22
N MET A 193 14.27 -25.21 -25.49
CA MET A 193 13.41 -24.59 -24.49
C MET A 193 12.47 -25.65 -23.92
N GLY A 194 12.00 -25.44 -22.72
CA GLY A 194 10.95 -26.21 -22.11
C GLY A 194 9.67 -25.43 -22.07
N ARG A 195 8.53 -26.13 -22.19
CA ARG A 195 7.20 -25.61 -21.85
C ARG A 195 6.81 -26.17 -20.49
N ILE A 196 6.53 -25.29 -19.53
CA ILE A 196 5.95 -25.69 -18.24
C ILE A 196 4.49 -26.06 -18.49
N LEU A 197 4.19 -27.34 -18.39
CA LEU A 197 2.86 -27.89 -18.63
C LEU A 197 2.61 -29.10 -17.74
N LYS A 198 1.85 -28.90 -16.68
CA LYS A 198 1.50 -29.95 -15.73
C LYS A 198 0.67 -31.04 -16.44
N HIS A 199 1.11 -32.31 -16.33
CA HIS A 199 0.37 -33.48 -16.75
C HIS A 199 -0.03 -34.31 -15.55
N ILE A 200 -1.27 -34.76 -15.52
CA ILE A 200 -1.84 -35.62 -14.49
C ILE A 200 -2.58 -36.75 -15.21
N ASN A 201 -2.28 -38.00 -14.82
CA ASN A 201 -2.86 -39.19 -15.50
C ASN A 201 -2.61 -39.24 -17.01
N GLY A 202 -1.47 -38.73 -17.45
CA GLY A 202 -1.08 -38.73 -18.88
C GLY A 202 -1.75 -37.66 -19.73
N ALA A 203 -2.51 -36.75 -19.16
CA ALA A 203 -3.17 -35.65 -19.86
C ALA A 203 -2.76 -34.28 -19.26
N PRO A 204 -2.74 -33.17 -20.04
CA PRO A 204 -2.56 -31.84 -19.52
C PRO A 204 -3.60 -31.53 -18.45
N ASP A 205 -3.15 -30.90 -17.34
CA ASP A 205 -4.05 -30.41 -16.29
C ASP A 205 -4.76 -29.14 -16.76
N PRO A 206 -6.08 -29.20 -17.04
CA PRO A 206 -6.81 -28.03 -17.53
C PRO A 206 -7.25 -27.07 -16.41
N THR A 207 -7.01 -27.45 -15.14
CA THR A 207 -7.59 -26.74 -14.02
C THR A 207 -6.70 -25.64 -13.48
N PHE A 208 -5.41 -25.64 -13.85
CA PHE A 208 -4.38 -24.78 -13.28
C PHE A 208 -4.30 -24.80 -11.75
N SER A 209 -4.94 -25.78 -11.09
CA SER A 209 -4.97 -25.90 -9.63
C SER A 209 -3.73 -26.60 -9.06
N ASN A 210 -2.87 -27.17 -9.92
CA ASN A 210 -1.70 -27.92 -9.50
C ASN A 210 -0.40 -27.21 -9.87
N ASN A 211 0.48 -27.05 -8.88
CA ASN A 211 1.78 -26.44 -9.07
C ASN A 211 2.81 -27.42 -9.66
N THR A 212 3.73 -26.89 -10.45
CA THR A 212 4.98 -27.52 -10.84
C THR A 212 6.03 -27.18 -9.81
N TYR A 213 6.58 -28.20 -9.14
CA TYR A 213 7.65 -28.01 -8.16
C TYR A 213 9.02 -27.96 -8.82
N VAL A 214 9.87 -27.07 -8.31
CA VAL A 214 11.25 -26.89 -8.76
C VAL A 214 12.21 -27.35 -7.67
N TYR A 215 12.99 -28.36 -7.97
CA TYR A 215 13.81 -29.11 -7.02
C TYR A 215 15.28 -28.67 -7.05
N THR A 216 15.97 -28.86 -5.93
CA THR A 216 17.38 -28.51 -5.79
C THR A 216 18.31 -29.52 -6.48
N SER A 217 17.84 -30.75 -6.75
CA SER A 217 18.61 -31.84 -7.34
C SER A 217 17.79 -32.66 -8.35
N SER A 218 18.46 -33.38 -9.23
CA SER A 218 17.86 -34.25 -10.22
C SER A 218 17.11 -35.46 -9.65
N SER A 219 17.33 -35.78 -8.36
CA SER A 219 16.59 -36.83 -7.66
C SER A 219 15.16 -36.41 -7.28
N LEU A 220 14.79 -35.13 -7.48
CA LEU A 220 13.48 -34.56 -7.16
C LEU A 220 13.07 -34.73 -5.68
N GLY A 221 14.05 -34.74 -4.77
CA GLY A 221 13.82 -35.06 -3.36
C GLY A 221 13.61 -33.85 -2.44
N SER A 222 14.06 -32.66 -2.86
CA SER A 222 13.98 -31.44 -2.04
C SER A 222 13.50 -30.26 -2.89
N GLU A 223 12.33 -29.77 -2.59
CA GLU A 223 11.71 -28.65 -3.26
C GLU A 223 12.36 -27.33 -2.80
N TYR A 224 12.66 -26.44 -3.73
CA TYR A 224 13.10 -25.09 -3.45
C TYR A 224 11.96 -24.10 -3.56
N THR A 225 11.27 -24.12 -4.71
CA THR A 225 10.17 -23.24 -5.06
C THR A 225 9.17 -23.99 -5.94
N TYR A 226 8.10 -23.32 -6.31
CA TYR A 226 7.07 -23.85 -7.19
C TYR A 226 6.58 -22.75 -8.14
N VAL A 227 5.99 -23.18 -9.26
CA VAL A 227 5.36 -22.31 -10.26
C VAL A 227 4.07 -22.92 -10.76
N ASN A 228 3.16 -22.11 -11.25
CA ASN A 228 1.97 -22.57 -11.95
C ASN A 228 2.11 -22.32 -13.44
N HIS A 229 1.79 -23.32 -14.25
CA HIS A 229 1.90 -23.26 -15.71
C HIS A 229 0.97 -22.23 -16.35
N GLY A 230 -0.02 -21.71 -15.62
CA GLY A 230 -0.85 -20.59 -16.06
C GLY A 230 -0.11 -19.26 -16.13
N TYR A 231 1.05 -19.10 -15.47
CA TYR A 231 1.81 -17.86 -15.42
C TYR A 231 3.14 -17.90 -16.18
N VAL A 232 3.59 -19.09 -16.58
CA VAL A 232 4.86 -19.27 -17.29
C VAL A 232 4.75 -20.41 -18.29
N ASP A 233 5.11 -20.14 -19.53
CA ASP A 233 5.14 -21.16 -20.60
C ASP A 233 6.58 -21.59 -20.88
N ASP A 234 7.50 -20.63 -21.02
CA ASP A 234 8.83 -20.86 -21.57
C ASP A 234 9.95 -20.79 -20.52
N VAL A 235 10.85 -21.78 -20.58
CA VAL A 235 12.05 -21.85 -19.75
C VAL A 235 13.23 -22.44 -20.56
N PRO A 236 14.46 -21.94 -20.43
CA PRO A 236 15.62 -22.58 -21.08
C PRO A 236 16.00 -23.88 -20.40
N VAL A 237 16.28 -24.91 -21.18
CA VAL A 237 16.74 -26.24 -20.71
C VAL A 237 18.26 -26.27 -20.68
N ILE A 238 18.82 -26.44 -19.49
CA ILE A 238 20.25 -26.43 -19.23
C ILE A 238 20.85 -27.83 -19.32
N GLU A 239 20.18 -28.77 -18.64
CA GLU A 239 20.60 -30.17 -18.54
C GLU A 239 19.35 -31.06 -18.59
N ASP A 240 19.48 -32.26 -19.19
CA ASP A 240 18.39 -33.20 -19.36
C ASP A 240 18.88 -34.61 -19.09
N ILE A 241 18.33 -35.26 -18.07
CA ILE A 241 18.68 -36.66 -17.71
C ILE A 241 17.60 -37.67 -18.07
N GLY A 242 16.58 -37.28 -18.86
CA GLY A 242 15.45 -38.12 -19.26
C GLY A 242 14.26 -37.99 -18.31
N SER A 243 14.38 -38.41 -17.05
CA SER A 243 13.33 -38.30 -16.03
C SER A 243 13.13 -36.90 -15.46
N ALA A 244 14.16 -36.06 -15.54
CA ALA A 244 14.14 -34.68 -15.07
C ALA A 244 14.98 -33.80 -15.98
N ALA A 245 14.65 -32.49 -16.01
CA ALA A 245 15.45 -31.49 -16.68
C ALA A 245 15.76 -30.32 -15.75
N LYS A 246 16.96 -29.78 -15.87
CA LYS A 246 17.41 -28.58 -15.19
C LYS A 246 17.05 -27.37 -16.04
N VAL A 247 16.29 -26.47 -15.50
CA VAL A 247 15.77 -25.27 -16.19
C VAL A 247 16.08 -24.01 -15.40
N GLN A 248 15.97 -22.84 -16.06
CA GLN A 248 15.98 -21.56 -15.34
C GLN A 248 14.58 -20.94 -15.38
N ILE A 249 14.04 -20.60 -14.22
CA ILE A 249 12.70 -20.00 -14.06
C ILE A 249 12.84 -18.75 -13.18
N SER A 250 12.56 -17.58 -13.76
CA SER A 250 12.63 -16.29 -13.04
C SER A 250 13.88 -16.20 -12.13
N GLY A 251 15.04 -16.45 -12.74
CA GLY A 251 16.36 -16.41 -12.10
C GLY A 251 16.79 -17.73 -11.44
N TYR A 252 15.91 -18.52 -10.89
CA TYR A 252 16.28 -19.77 -10.23
C TYR A 252 16.59 -20.90 -11.21
N THR A 253 17.72 -21.55 -10.99
CA THR A 253 18.11 -22.73 -11.76
C THR A 253 17.89 -23.99 -10.94
N GLY A 254 16.92 -24.81 -11.34
CA GLY A 254 16.52 -26.01 -10.63
C GLY A 254 15.98 -27.11 -11.53
N TRP A 255 15.59 -28.21 -10.94
CA TRP A 255 15.15 -29.41 -11.65
C TRP A 255 13.62 -29.52 -11.64
N VAL A 256 13.03 -29.90 -12.78
CA VAL A 256 11.61 -30.19 -12.93
C VAL A 256 11.41 -31.61 -13.46
N LYS A 257 10.27 -32.21 -13.13
CA LYS A 257 9.93 -33.57 -13.60
C LYS A 257 9.59 -33.53 -15.07
N LYS A 258 10.23 -34.39 -15.87
CA LYS A 258 10.10 -34.41 -17.34
C LYS A 258 9.70 -35.76 -17.93
N ASP A 259 9.68 -36.82 -17.15
CA ASP A 259 9.47 -38.18 -17.63
C ASP A 259 8.09 -38.35 -18.30
N VAL A 260 8.06 -38.20 -19.62
CA VAL A 260 6.85 -38.38 -20.45
C VAL A 260 6.35 -39.83 -20.55
N SER A 261 7.14 -40.80 -20.08
CA SER A 261 6.68 -42.16 -19.89
C SER A 261 5.87 -42.36 -18.61
N SER A 262 5.98 -41.41 -17.69
CA SER A 262 5.17 -41.38 -16.47
C SER A 262 3.80 -40.76 -16.75
N SER A 263 2.80 -41.14 -15.95
CA SER A 263 1.48 -40.50 -15.97
C SER A 263 1.49 -39.04 -15.44
N GLU A 264 2.57 -38.65 -14.79
CA GLU A 264 2.74 -37.29 -14.24
C GLU A 264 4.10 -36.73 -14.62
N TYR A 265 4.10 -35.52 -15.22
CA TYR A 265 5.29 -34.77 -15.56
C TYR A 265 4.91 -33.28 -15.77
N ASP A 266 5.92 -32.40 -15.84
CA ASP A 266 5.71 -30.98 -15.77
C ASP A 266 6.35 -30.20 -16.93
N LEU A 267 7.09 -30.85 -17.82
CA LEU A 267 7.87 -30.17 -18.85
C LEU A 267 7.79 -30.92 -20.19
N LEU A 268 7.52 -30.16 -21.27
CA LEU A 268 7.67 -30.58 -22.67
C LEU A 268 8.91 -29.92 -23.27
N ILE A 269 9.57 -30.61 -24.20
CA ILE A 269 10.77 -30.13 -24.88
C ILE A 269 10.43 -29.55 -26.25
N VAL A 270 10.96 -28.34 -26.52
CA VAL A 270 10.85 -27.63 -27.80
C VAL A 270 12.25 -27.33 -28.32
N PRO A 271 12.63 -27.79 -29.53
CA PRO A 271 13.88 -27.40 -30.16
C PRO A 271 13.93 -25.89 -30.39
N ILE A 272 15.06 -25.22 -30.10
CA ILE A 272 15.14 -23.75 -30.13
C ILE A 272 14.82 -23.14 -31.50
N ASN A 273 15.03 -23.89 -32.61
CA ASN A 273 14.71 -23.39 -33.95
C ASN A 273 13.21 -23.45 -34.30
N GLN A 274 12.39 -24.07 -33.43
CA GLN A 274 10.91 -24.06 -33.52
C GLN A 274 10.29 -23.04 -32.58
N VAL A 275 11.10 -22.28 -31.85
CA VAL A 275 10.66 -21.20 -30.95
C VAL A 275 10.38 -19.94 -31.78
N SER A 276 9.17 -19.43 -31.72
CA SER A 276 8.77 -18.23 -32.46
C SER A 276 8.32 -17.07 -31.56
N ASN A 277 8.01 -17.32 -30.29
CA ASN A 277 7.45 -16.34 -29.37
C ASN A 277 7.99 -16.51 -27.93
N PRO A 278 9.30 -16.41 -27.70
CA PRO A 278 9.87 -16.49 -26.37
C PRO A 278 9.55 -15.23 -25.55
N SER A 279 9.63 -15.30 -24.22
CA SER A 279 9.63 -14.14 -23.34
C SER A 279 10.85 -13.25 -23.62
N TYR A 280 10.67 -11.92 -23.53
CA TYR A 280 11.73 -10.95 -23.82
C TYR A 280 11.58 -9.64 -23.04
N TYR A 281 12.67 -8.90 -22.94
CA TYR A 281 12.68 -7.52 -22.45
C TYR A 281 12.81 -6.55 -23.62
N ILE A 282 12.22 -5.36 -23.48
CA ILE A 282 12.27 -4.30 -24.51
C ILE A 282 12.29 -2.93 -23.84
N ASN A 283 13.12 -2.04 -24.42
CA ASN A 283 13.10 -0.62 -24.09
C ASN A 283 12.07 0.07 -25.00
N LYS A 284 11.10 0.78 -24.38
CA LYS A 284 10.14 1.66 -25.08
C LYS A 284 10.11 3.01 -24.37
N ASP A 285 10.49 4.08 -25.06
CA ASP A 285 10.52 5.46 -24.53
C ASP A 285 11.29 5.61 -23.20
N GLY A 286 12.39 4.88 -23.06
CA GLY A 286 13.20 4.89 -21.85
C GLY A 286 12.66 4.04 -20.69
N VAL A 287 11.55 3.36 -20.88
CA VAL A 287 10.96 2.41 -19.93
C VAL A 287 11.29 0.98 -20.32
N LEU A 288 11.73 0.19 -19.37
CA LEU A 288 11.97 -1.24 -19.53
C LEU A 288 10.67 -2.02 -19.32
N TYR A 289 10.32 -2.81 -20.30
CA TYR A 289 9.19 -3.75 -20.25
C TYR A 289 9.68 -5.18 -20.32
N HIS A 290 8.97 -6.08 -19.65
CA HIS A 290 9.14 -7.53 -19.76
C HIS A 290 7.88 -8.12 -20.41
N PHE A 291 8.03 -8.71 -21.60
CA PHE A 291 7.00 -9.51 -22.25
C PHE A 291 7.09 -10.95 -21.78
N ILE A 292 6.02 -11.47 -21.23
CA ILE A 292 5.87 -12.86 -20.81
C ILE A 292 5.03 -13.59 -21.86
N SER A 293 5.63 -14.60 -22.47
CA SER A 293 4.97 -15.41 -23.48
C SER A 293 3.88 -16.29 -22.88
N SER A 294 2.75 -16.38 -23.56
CA SER A 294 1.69 -17.34 -23.26
C SER A 294 1.78 -18.61 -24.14
N ASP A 295 2.56 -18.58 -25.21
CA ASP A 295 2.83 -19.71 -26.10
C ASP A 295 4.16 -19.52 -26.81
N LEU A 296 5.13 -20.32 -26.42
CA LEU A 296 6.50 -20.31 -26.93
C LEU A 296 6.60 -20.51 -28.44
N THR A 297 5.69 -21.29 -29.04
CA THR A 297 5.72 -21.71 -30.43
C THR A 297 4.77 -20.96 -31.34
N ASN A 298 3.92 -20.11 -30.80
CA ASN A 298 2.89 -19.42 -31.56
C ASN A 298 2.94 -17.92 -31.37
N SER A 299 3.52 -17.21 -32.33
CA SER A 299 3.64 -15.73 -32.29
C SER A 299 2.31 -15.00 -32.49
N SER A 300 1.23 -15.67 -32.86
CA SER A 300 -0.11 -15.10 -32.91
C SER A 300 -0.80 -15.10 -31.56
N GLN A 301 -0.28 -15.86 -30.60
CA GLN A 301 -0.75 -15.86 -29.23
C GLN A 301 -0.25 -14.64 -28.48
N LYS A 302 -1.11 -14.21 -27.62
CA LYS A 302 -0.90 -13.00 -26.83
C LYS A 302 -0.11 -13.33 -25.59
N GLY A 303 0.58 -12.33 -25.00
CA GLY A 303 1.31 -12.42 -23.74
C GLY A 303 1.07 -11.18 -22.89
N TYR A 304 1.87 -11.01 -21.85
CA TYR A 304 1.82 -9.83 -20.98
C TYR A 304 3.03 -8.95 -21.21
N LEU A 305 2.84 -7.64 -21.10
CA LEU A 305 3.93 -6.68 -21.07
C LEU A 305 3.91 -5.93 -19.75
N ILE A 306 4.86 -6.23 -18.85
CA ILE A 306 4.99 -5.63 -17.52
C ILE A 306 5.93 -4.44 -17.61
N LYS A 307 5.50 -3.28 -17.08
CA LYS A 307 6.29 -2.05 -17.01
C LYS A 307 7.18 -2.09 -15.76
N LEU A 308 8.49 -2.36 -15.91
CA LEU A 308 9.37 -2.68 -14.78
C LEU A 308 10.08 -1.49 -14.16
N GLY A 309 10.51 -0.52 -14.98
CA GLY A 309 11.38 0.55 -14.48
C GLY A 309 12.04 1.33 -15.60
N VAL A 310 13.08 2.06 -15.27
CA VAL A 310 13.89 2.80 -16.25
C VAL A 310 14.78 1.84 -17.04
N ALA A 311 14.72 1.93 -18.37
CA ALA A 311 15.56 1.09 -19.24
C ALA A 311 17.05 1.48 -19.12
N PRO A 312 17.95 0.53 -18.90
CA PRO A 312 19.38 0.82 -18.91
C PRO A 312 19.84 1.24 -20.31
N SER A 313 20.79 2.18 -20.37
CA SER A 313 21.21 2.83 -21.62
C SER A 313 21.82 1.90 -22.68
N TYR A 314 22.26 0.71 -22.29
CA TYR A 314 22.79 -0.31 -23.21
C TYR A 314 21.70 -1.12 -23.93
N LEU A 315 20.45 -1.05 -23.49
CA LEU A 315 19.30 -1.64 -24.19
C LEU A 315 18.73 -0.63 -25.17
N LYS A 316 18.91 -0.92 -26.46
CA LYS A 316 18.45 -0.04 -27.54
C LYS A 316 16.92 -0.02 -27.63
N GLU A 317 16.39 1.13 -27.97
CA GLU A 317 14.96 1.36 -28.21
C GLU A 317 14.41 0.38 -29.25
N GLY A 318 13.28 -0.27 -28.93
CA GLY A 318 12.55 -1.19 -29.81
C GLY A 318 13.20 -2.54 -30.08
N VAL A 319 14.41 -2.82 -29.53
CA VAL A 319 15.09 -4.12 -29.71
C VAL A 319 14.65 -5.09 -28.61
N LYS A 320 14.32 -6.33 -29.01
CA LYS A 320 13.99 -7.40 -28.07
C LYS A 320 15.27 -8.05 -27.52
N TYR A 321 15.27 -8.33 -26.22
CA TYR A 321 16.38 -8.98 -25.51
C TYR A 321 15.87 -10.15 -24.71
N LEU A 322 16.51 -11.32 -24.85
CA LEU A 322 16.18 -12.51 -24.09
C LEU A 322 16.84 -12.48 -22.72
N SER A 323 16.09 -12.80 -21.68
CA SER A 323 16.60 -12.98 -20.32
C SER A 323 15.58 -13.79 -19.51
N TYR A 324 16.06 -14.77 -18.72
CA TYR A 324 15.24 -15.59 -17.81
C TYR A 324 15.63 -15.40 -16.34
N ASP A 325 16.54 -14.43 -16.08
CA ASP A 325 16.92 -14.02 -14.74
C ASP A 325 16.66 -12.51 -14.49
N GLY A 326 16.30 -11.74 -15.56
CA GLY A 326 16.09 -10.31 -15.50
C GLY A 326 17.39 -9.51 -15.23
N ASN A 327 18.54 -10.19 -15.15
CA ASN A 327 19.82 -9.58 -14.79
C ASN A 327 20.79 -9.50 -15.97
N TYR A 328 20.78 -10.49 -16.87
CA TYR A 328 21.68 -10.55 -18.04
C TYR A 328 20.87 -10.70 -19.33
N PHE A 329 21.14 -9.85 -20.31
CA PHE A 329 20.38 -9.71 -21.54
C PHE A 329 21.16 -10.23 -22.74
N TYR A 330 20.47 -10.97 -23.59
CA TYR A 330 21.00 -11.53 -24.84
C TYR A 330 20.23 -10.96 -26.02
N ASP A 331 20.92 -10.66 -27.12
CA ASP A 331 20.27 -10.13 -28.32
C ASP A 331 19.21 -11.13 -28.84
N GLY A 332 17.97 -10.69 -28.92
CA GLY A 332 16.83 -11.46 -29.39
C GLY A 332 16.39 -11.11 -30.81
N SER A 333 17.19 -10.34 -31.56
CA SER A 333 16.92 -10.02 -32.98
C SER A 333 16.88 -11.26 -33.84
N ASP A 334 17.76 -12.26 -33.55
CA ASP A 334 17.68 -13.65 -34.01
C ASP A 334 17.37 -14.52 -32.79
N ILE A 335 16.16 -15.04 -32.70
CA ILE A 335 15.68 -15.81 -31.55
C ILE A 335 16.54 -17.07 -31.34
N SER A 336 16.83 -17.84 -32.41
CA SER A 336 17.56 -19.10 -32.32
C SER A 336 19.01 -18.89 -31.88
N LEU A 337 19.68 -17.89 -32.43
CA LEU A 337 21.06 -17.51 -32.04
C LEU A 337 21.08 -16.96 -30.60
N GLY A 338 20.14 -16.09 -30.25
CA GLY A 338 20.02 -15.52 -28.90
C GLY A 338 19.81 -16.60 -27.83
N LEU A 339 18.90 -17.57 -28.08
CA LEU A 339 18.67 -18.73 -27.20
C LEU A 339 19.89 -19.65 -27.12
N THR A 340 20.58 -19.89 -28.25
CA THR A 340 21.83 -20.68 -28.27
C THR A 340 22.87 -20.04 -27.34
N ASN A 341 23.09 -18.74 -27.46
CA ASN A 341 24.03 -17.98 -26.65
C ASN A 341 23.67 -18.03 -25.17
N LEU A 342 22.40 -17.81 -24.83
CA LEU A 342 21.87 -17.84 -23.47
C LEU A 342 22.05 -19.22 -22.84
N ILE A 343 21.62 -20.30 -23.54
CA ILE A 343 21.70 -21.67 -23.03
C ILE A 343 23.16 -22.11 -22.90
N SER A 344 24.02 -21.73 -23.83
CA SER A 344 25.45 -22.01 -23.76
C SER A 344 26.12 -21.36 -22.55
N ASP A 345 25.77 -20.11 -22.25
CA ASP A 345 26.28 -19.40 -21.08
C ASP A 345 25.76 -20.02 -19.78
N LEU A 346 24.48 -20.43 -19.72
CA LEU A 346 23.90 -21.11 -18.57
C LEU A 346 24.58 -22.48 -18.30
N ARG A 347 24.82 -23.27 -19.33
CA ARG A 347 25.50 -24.58 -19.24
C ARG A 347 26.93 -24.46 -18.69
N ASN A 348 27.64 -23.44 -19.12
CA ASN A 348 29.02 -23.18 -18.72
C ASN A 348 29.14 -22.30 -17.44
N ASN A 349 28.01 -21.85 -16.88
CA ASN A 349 27.96 -20.94 -15.75
C ASN A 349 28.78 -19.65 -15.98
N VAL A 350 28.69 -19.07 -17.18
CA VAL A 350 29.32 -17.82 -17.58
C VAL A 350 28.27 -16.83 -18.14
N LYS A 351 28.70 -15.61 -18.47
CA LYS A 351 27.83 -14.57 -19.06
C LYS A 351 28.49 -13.91 -20.28
N ASN A 352 29.38 -14.64 -20.96
CA ASN A 352 30.24 -14.11 -22.00
C ASN A 352 29.48 -13.57 -23.22
N ASN A 353 28.33 -14.15 -23.54
CA ASN A 353 27.51 -13.78 -24.69
C ASN A 353 26.44 -12.74 -24.34
N SER A 354 26.27 -12.39 -23.06
CA SER A 354 25.30 -11.35 -22.68
C SER A 354 25.84 -9.94 -23.01
N ILE A 355 24.93 -9.01 -23.30
CA ILE A 355 25.27 -7.62 -23.65
C ILE A 355 25.90 -6.90 -22.44
N ASN A 356 25.42 -7.18 -21.25
CA ASN A 356 25.85 -6.58 -19.98
C ASN A 356 26.66 -7.56 -19.10
N LYS A 357 27.55 -8.35 -19.71
CA LYS A 357 28.30 -9.44 -19.05
C LYS A 357 29.05 -9.06 -17.78
N ASN A 358 29.47 -7.80 -17.65
CA ASN A 358 30.25 -7.30 -16.51
C ASN A 358 29.38 -6.66 -15.41
N GLU A 359 28.12 -6.29 -15.71
CA GLU A 359 27.23 -5.53 -14.84
C GLU A 359 25.82 -6.10 -14.88
N PRO A 360 25.42 -6.94 -13.92
CA PRO A 360 24.04 -7.43 -13.84
C PRO A 360 23.07 -6.26 -13.61
N TYR A 361 21.97 -6.24 -14.36
CA TYR A 361 20.88 -5.32 -14.12
C TYR A 361 20.01 -5.79 -12.96
N HIS A 362 19.52 -4.87 -12.16
CA HIS A 362 18.55 -5.15 -11.10
C HIS A 362 17.41 -4.13 -11.16
N THR A 363 16.19 -4.60 -11.36
CA THR A 363 14.99 -3.74 -11.34
C THR A 363 14.81 -3.14 -9.95
N TYR A 364 14.90 -1.81 -9.82
CA TYR A 364 15.03 -1.12 -8.53
C TYR A 364 13.92 -1.49 -7.54
N PHE A 365 12.64 -1.30 -7.87
CA PHE A 365 11.55 -1.58 -6.94
C PHE A 365 11.39 -3.08 -6.62
N ASN A 366 11.78 -3.97 -7.54
CA ASN A 366 11.76 -5.41 -7.26
C ASN A 366 12.84 -5.84 -6.26
N TYR A 367 13.98 -5.10 -6.23
CA TYR A 367 15.07 -5.32 -5.29
C TYR A 367 15.11 -4.31 -4.14
N LEU A 368 14.15 -3.36 -4.06
CA LEU A 368 14.07 -2.43 -2.94
C LEU A 368 13.65 -3.20 -1.67
N PRO A 369 14.43 -3.10 -0.56
CA PRO A 369 14.06 -3.77 0.69
C PRO A 369 12.70 -3.32 1.21
N PHE A 370 11.92 -4.23 1.78
CA PHE A 370 10.75 -3.83 2.57
C PHE A 370 11.14 -2.87 3.69
N ARG A 371 12.34 -3.03 4.27
CA ARG A 371 12.95 -2.12 5.25
C ARG A 371 13.46 -0.84 4.61
N SER A 372 12.56 -0.11 4.00
CA SER A 372 12.81 1.20 3.38
C SER A 372 11.59 2.10 3.56
N THR A 373 11.71 3.37 3.20
CA THR A 373 10.63 4.34 3.26
C THR A 373 10.39 4.95 1.90
N THR A 374 9.14 5.23 1.57
CA THR A 374 8.79 6.09 0.44
C THR A 374 8.91 7.56 0.82
N THR A 375 9.17 8.43 -0.14
CA THR A 375 9.12 9.90 0.04
C THR A 375 7.70 10.44 -0.08
N TYR A 376 6.75 9.64 -0.55
CA TYR A 376 5.35 10.02 -0.77
C TYR A 376 4.56 10.08 0.53
N THR A 377 3.65 11.05 0.58
CA THR A 377 2.69 11.21 1.67
C THR A 377 1.45 10.34 1.47
N ALA A 378 0.61 10.23 2.49
CA ALA A 378 -0.69 9.59 2.40
C ALA A 378 -1.59 10.24 1.33
N GLU A 379 -1.51 11.56 1.16
CA GLU A 379 -2.26 12.30 0.16
C GLU A 379 -1.79 11.96 -1.26
N ASP A 380 -0.46 11.84 -1.47
CA ASP A 380 0.09 11.42 -2.76
C ASP A 380 -0.38 10.01 -3.13
N LEU A 381 -0.31 9.07 -2.19
CA LEU A 381 -0.82 7.70 -2.42
C LEU A 381 -2.32 7.71 -2.75
N ASN A 382 -3.13 8.48 -2.02
CA ASN A 382 -4.55 8.62 -2.29
C ASN A 382 -4.83 9.26 -3.66
N LYS A 383 -4.01 10.24 -4.07
CA LYS A 383 -4.09 10.86 -5.40
C LYS A 383 -3.85 9.83 -6.50
N PHE A 384 -2.80 9.00 -6.36
CA PHE A 384 -2.54 7.92 -7.31
C PHE A 384 -3.70 6.91 -7.34
N ILE A 385 -4.16 6.43 -6.20
CA ILE A 385 -5.27 5.49 -6.10
C ILE A 385 -6.52 6.04 -6.78
N SER A 386 -6.93 7.27 -6.44
CA SER A 386 -8.15 7.89 -6.97
C SER A 386 -8.08 8.19 -8.47
N ALA A 387 -6.88 8.35 -9.03
CA ALA A 387 -6.69 8.52 -10.47
C ALA A 387 -6.82 7.21 -11.25
N ASN A 388 -6.68 6.05 -10.60
CA ASN A 388 -6.59 4.75 -11.25
C ASN A 388 -7.73 3.79 -10.92
N THR A 389 -8.60 4.15 -9.97
CA THR A 389 -9.78 3.35 -9.62
C THR A 389 -10.94 4.25 -9.19
N ASP A 390 -12.16 3.74 -9.24
CA ASP A 390 -13.35 4.49 -8.85
C ASP A 390 -13.70 4.30 -7.36
N SER A 391 -14.78 4.98 -6.91
CA SER A 391 -15.23 4.99 -5.52
C SER A 391 -15.70 3.64 -4.98
N SER A 392 -15.86 2.61 -5.83
CA SER A 392 -16.23 1.26 -5.37
C SER A 392 -15.03 0.50 -4.79
N SER A 393 -13.82 0.93 -5.09
CA SER A 393 -12.59 0.29 -4.62
C SER A 393 -12.38 0.42 -3.12
N LYS A 394 -12.00 -0.67 -2.48
CA LYS A 394 -11.58 -0.70 -1.07
C LYS A 394 -10.25 -0.01 -0.79
N LEU A 395 -9.50 0.37 -1.83
CA LEU A 395 -8.25 1.13 -1.69
C LEU A 395 -8.48 2.65 -1.56
N ILE A 396 -9.66 3.17 -1.91
CA ILE A 396 -9.95 4.61 -1.81
C ILE A 396 -9.71 5.11 -0.38
N ASN A 397 -8.93 6.19 -0.25
CA ASN A 397 -8.55 6.85 1.01
C ASN A 397 -7.73 5.97 2.00
N THR A 398 -7.02 4.96 1.51
CA THR A 398 -6.21 4.08 2.37
C THR A 398 -4.74 4.53 2.51
N GLY A 399 -4.31 5.58 1.83
CA GLY A 399 -2.91 6.04 1.83
C GLY A 399 -2.33 6.20 3.23
N GLN A 400 -3.11 6.76 4.19
CA GLN A 400 -2.67 6.91 5.57
C GLN A 400 -2.43 5.58 6.27
N TYR A 401 -3.19 4.53 5.95
CA TYR A 401 -3.00 3.21 6.56
C TYR A 401 -1.69 2.58 6.13
N PHE A 402 -1.30 2.74 4.85
CA PHE A 402 0.01 2.28 4.35
C PHE A 402 1.17 3.05 4.98
N ILE A 403 1.06 4.37 5.13
CA ILE A 403 2.09 5.18 5.80
C ILE A 403 2.21 4.79 7.27
N ASN A 404 1.10 4.63 7.99
CA ASN A 404 1.12 4.17 9.38
C ASN A 404 1.77 2.78 9.52
N ALA A 405 1.49 1.87 8.59
CA ALA A 405 2.10 0.54 8.56
C ALA A 405 3.62 0.60 8.29
N GLN A 406 4.07 1.51 7.43
CA GLN A 406 5.49 1.77 7.22
C GLN A 406 6.18 2.23 8.51
N GLU A 407 5.62 3.21 9.18
CA GLU A 407 6.19 3.77 10.41
C GLU A 407 6.24 2.74 11.53
N LYS A 408 5.17 1.96 11.68
CA LYS A 408 5.00 1.05 12.81
C LYS A 408 5.69 -0.31 12.62
N TYR A 409 5.69 -0.83 11.39
CA TYR A 409 6.16 -2.19 11.10
C TYR A 409 7.38 -2.22 10.18
N GLY A 410 7.85 -1.07 9.71
CA GLY A 410 9.01 -0.97 8.83
C GLY A 410 8.79 -1.64 7.47
N VAL A 411 7.61 -1.48 6.89
CA VAL A 411 7.27 -2.02 5.57
C VAL A 411 6.99 -0.86 4.62
N ASN A 412 7.81 -0.70 3.61
CA ASN A 412 7.68 0.39 2.63
C ASN A 412 6.24 0.51 2.11
N ALA A 413 5.65 1.70 2.28
CA ALA A 413 4.23 1.94 1.98
C ALA A 413 3.91 1.82 0.49
N LEU A 414 4.85 2.22 -0.38
CA LEU A 414 4.66 2.14 -1.83
C LEU A 414 4.72 0.69 -2.32
N LEU A 415 5.65 -0.13 -1.79
CA LEU A 415 5.71 -1.56 -2.10
C LEU A 415 4.48 -2.30 -1.57
N ALA A 416 4.05 -2.01 -0.33
CA ALA A 416 2.85 -2.61 0.24
C ALA A 416 1.57 -2.25 -0.54
N LEU A 417 1.46 -1.00 -1.03
CA LEU A 417 0.39 -0.58 -1.92
C LEU A 417 0.45 -1.35 -3.25
N GLY A 418 1.65 -1.50 -3.84
CA GLY A 418 1.84 -2.28 -5.08
C GLY A 418 1.36 -3.72 -4.94
N ILE A 419 1.67 -4.38 -3.82
CA ILE A 419 1.16 -5.72 -3.50
C ILE A 419 -0.37 -5.70 -3.37
N ALA A 420 -0.93 -4.76 -2.60
CA ALA A 420 -2.38 -4.66 -2.40
C ALA A 420 -3.15 -4.46 -3.71
N ILE A 421 -2.61 -3.64 -4.62
CA ILE A 421 -3.19 -3.44 -5.96
C ILE A 421 -3.17 -4.74 -6.76
N ASN A 422 -2.01 -5.43 -6.78
CA ASN A 422 -1.83 -6.69 -7.51
C ASN A 422 -2.80 -7.77 -7.00
N GLU A 423 -2.86 -7.97 -5.68
CA GLU A 423 -3.65 -9.04 -5.06
C GLU A 423 -5.16 -8.80 -5.08
N SER A 424 -5.59 -7.55 -5.02
CA SER A 424 -7.01 -7.19 -4.92
C SER A 424 -7.64 -6.70 -6.21
N GLY A 425 -6.92 -6.67 -7.33
CA GLY A 425 -7.41 -6.04 -8.56
C GLY A 425 -7.90 -4.61 -8.29
N TRP A 426 -7.03 -3.76 -7.77
CA TRP A 426 -7.38 -2.39 -7.37
C TRP A 426 -8.46 -2.33 -6.27
N GLY A 427 -8.48 -3.27 -5.34
CA GLY A 427 -9.45 -3.31 -4.25
C GLY A 427 -10.87 -3.69 -4.68
N LYS A 428 -11.03 -4.29 -5.86
CA LYS A 428 -12.33 -4.61 -6.47
C LYS A 428 -12.67 -6.10 -6.46
N SER A 429 -11.72 -6.99 -6.15
CA SER A 429 -12.01 -8.42 -6.06
C SER A 429 -13.13 -8.72 -5.07
N THR A 430 -13.84 -9.82 -5.29
CA THR A 430 -14.91 -10.29 -4.40
C THR A 430 -14.43 -10.39 -2.95
N ILE A 431 -13.23 -10.94 -2.74
CA ILE A 431 -12.62 -11.06 -1.40
C ILE A 431 -12.36 -9.68 -0.79
N ALA A 432 -11.79 -8.74 -1.54
CA ALA A 432 -11.59 -7.38 -1.07
C ALA A 432 -12.92 -6.71 -0.69
N GLN A 433 -13.95 -6.85 -1.53
CA GLN A 433 -15.25 -6.22 -1.34
C GLN A 433 -16.03 -6.80 -0.16
N THR A 434 -16.05 -8.12 -0.01
CA THR A 434 -16.89 -8.82 0.99
C THR A 434 -16.17 -9.05 2.31
N LYS A 435 -14.84 -9.17 2.30
CA LYS A 435 -14.02 -9.53 3.47
C LYS A 435 -13.02 -8.45 3.91
N ASN A 436 -12.95 -7.30 3.22
CA ASN A 436 -11.93 -6.25 3.41
C ASN A 436 -10.49 -6.80 3.33
N ASN A 437 -10.28 -7.90 2.63
CA ASN A 437 -8.99 -8.58 2.51
C ASN A 437 -8.33 -8.19 1.18
N LEU A 438 -7.38 -7.25 1.26
CA LEU A 438 -6.68 -6.70 0.09
C LEU A 438 -5.51 -7.57 -0.39
N PHE A 439 -5.13 -8.61 0.34
CA PHE A 439 -3.92 -9.38 0.07
C PHE A 439 -4.20 -10.88 -0.13
N GLY A 440 -5.46 -11.27 -0.27
CA GLY A 440 -5.84 -12.68 -0.44
C GLY A 440 -5.43 -13.57 0.74
N MET A 441 -5.20 -13.00 1.92
CA MET A 441 -4.67 -13.74 3.09
C MET A 441 -5.57 -14.91 3.45
N ASN A 442 -4.96 -16.13 3.49
CA ASN A 442 -5.64 -17.43 3.72
C ASN A 442 -6.70 -17.81 2.68
N ALA A 443 -6.66 -17.22 1.48
CA ALA A 443 -7.39 -17.76 0.35
C ALA A 443 -6.70 -19.04 -0.14
N VAL A 444 -7.45 -20.15 -0.26
CA VAL A 444 -6.93 -21.42 -0.82
C VAL A 444 -7.61 -21.69 -2.17
N ASP A 445 -6.88 -22.26 -3.13
CA ASP A 445 -7.34 -22.52 -4.51
C ASP A 445 -8.66 -23.24 -4.61
N SER A 446 -8.91 -24.20 -3.71
CA SER A 446 -10.11 -25.03 -3.75
C SER A 446 -11.39 -24.31 -3.32
N SER A 447 -11.27 -23.21 -2.54
CA SER A 447 -12.41 -22.42 -2.03
C SER A 447 -11.99 -21.01 -1.57
N PRO A 448 -11.45 -20.17 -2.46
CA PRO A 448 -10.82 -18.91 -2.08
C PRO A 448 -11.80 -17.95 -1.37
N GLY A 449 -13.03 -17.89 -1.85
CA GLY A 449 -14.08 -17.07 -1.25
C GLY A 449 -14.50 -17.48 0.16
N GLU A 450 -14.37 -18.76 0.53
CA GLU A 450 -14.74 -19.26 1.86
C GLU A 450 -13.56 -19.19 2.84
N SER A 451 -12.37 -19.59 2.41
CA SER A 451 -11.19 -19.72 3.25
C SER A 451 -10.52 -18.39 3.59
N ALA A 452 -10.60 -17.39 2.73
CA ALA A 452 -9.95 -16.09 2.95
C ALA A 452 -10.38 -15.42 4.26
N ASN A 453 -9.44 -14.81 4.95
CA ASN A 453 -9.68 -14.08 6.20
C ASN A 453 -10.66 -12.91 6.00
N TYR A 454 -11.58 -12.77 6.96
CA TYR A 454 -12.44 -11.59 7.09
C TYR A 454 -11.82 -10.55 8.02
N TYR A 455 -11.77 -9.29 7.61
CA TYR A 455 -11.32 -8.17 8.41
C TYR A 455 -12.45 -7.18 8.71
N LYS A 456 -12.47 -6.65 9.93
CA LYS A 456 -13.46 -5.63 10.35
C LYS A 456 -13.27 -4.32 9.57
N SER A 457 -12.05 -4.03 9.14
CA SER A 457 -11.72 -2.85 8.32
C SER A 457 -10.53 -3.15 7.41
N VAL A 458 -10.41 -2.37 6.35
CA VAL A 458 -9.24 -2.38 5.45
C VAL A 458 -7.96 -1.97 6.20
N GLU A 459 -8.04 -1.05 7.16
CA GLU A 459 -6.92 -0.67 8.01
C GLU A 459 -6.36 -1.85 8.80
N LEU A 460 -7.23 -2.66 9.40
CA LEU A 460 -6.81 -3.85 10.13
C LEU A 460 -6.13 -4.86 9.19
N CYS A 461 -6.68 -5.06 8.00
CA CYS A 461 -6.08 -5.93 6.98
C CYS A 461 -4.66 -5.47 6.61
N ILE A 462 -4.47 -4.17 6.33
CA ILE A 462 -3.15 -3.61 5.99
C ILE A 462 -2.16 -3.78 7.16
N ASN A 463 -2.62 -3.50 8.40
CA ASN A 463 -1.79 -3.64 9.59
C ASN A 463 -1.38 -5.10 9.84
N GLU A 464 -2.27 -6.05 9.70
CA GLU A 464 -1.97 -7.47 9.86
C GLU A 464 -1.03 -7.99 8.77
N PHE A 465 -1.27 -7.62 7.53
CA PHE A 465 -0.36 -7.93 6.44
C PHE A 465 1.05 -7.40 6.71
N ALA A 466 1.18 -6.09 7.00
CA ALA A 466 2.47 -5.48 7.26
C ALA A 466 3.18 -6.09 8.46
N LYS A 467 2.44 -6.40 9.54
CA LYS A 467 3.00 -6.92 10.79
C LYS A 467 3.40 -8.38 10.69
N TYR A 468 2.47 -9.27 10.29
CA TYR A 468 2.64 -10.71 10.44
C TYR A 468 3.14 -11.39 9.15
N TYR A 469 2.74 -10.88 7.98
CA TYR A 469 3.19 -11.47 6.73
C TYR A 469 4.55 -10.90 6.31
N ILE A 470 4.73 -9.57 6.35
CA ILE A 470 5.99 -8.97 5.92
C ILE A 470 6.96 -8.82 7.09
N SER A 471 6.65 -8.00 8.11
CA SER A 471 7.63 -7.60 9.14
C SER A 471 8.13 -8.75 9.99
N ARG A 472 7.26 -9.70 10.34
CA ARG A 472 7.55 -10.90 11.15
C ARG A 472 7.54 -12.19 10.35
N GLY A 473 7.55 -12.10 9.04
CA GLY A 473 7.52 -13.19 8.09
C GLY A 473 8.55 -13.01 7.00
N TYR A 474 8.12 -12.60 5.81
CA TYR A 474 9.00 -12.50 4.63
C TYR A 474 10.20 -11.56 4.79
N ALA A 475 10.18 -10.62 5.73
CA ALA A 475 11.29 -9.74 6.05
C ALA A 475 11.97 -10.06 7.40
N ASP A 476 11.65 -11.18 8.07
CA ASP A 476 12.32 -11.61 9.29
C ASP A 476 13.26 -12.80 9.01
N PRO A 477 14.59 -12.63 9.16
CA PRO A 477 15.55 -13.70 8.92
C PRO A 477 15.36 -14.97 9.77
N ALA A 478 14.54 -14.94 10.81
CA ALA A 478 14.19 -16.10 11.63
C ALA A 478 12.94 -16.85 11.16
N ASP A 479 12.20 -16.32 10.17
CA ASP A 479 11.01 -16.97 9.62
C ASP A 479 11.39 -17.90 8.46
N TRP A 480 10.72 -19.05 8.36
CA TRP A 480 10.98 -20.03 7.31
C TRP A 480 10.67 -19.54 5.90
N ARG A 481 9.81 -18.51 5.77
CA ARG A 481 9.45 -17.88 4.50
C ARG A 481 10.50 -16.87 4.00
N TYR A 482 11.50 -16.57 4.83
CA TYR A 482 12.50 -15.58 4.50
C TYR A 482 13.52 -16.11 3.48
N TYR A 483 13.56 -15.48 2.33
CA TYR A 483 14.54 -15.67 1.25
C TYR A 483 15.16 -14.33 0.83
N GLY A 484 15.10 -13.32 1.72
CA GLY A 484 15.49 -11.92 1.52
C GLY A 484 14.30 -10.99 1.70
N GLY A 485 14.50 -9.87 2.39
CA GLY A 485 13.43 -8.92 2.79
C GLY A 485 13.00 -7.97 1.66
N PHE A 486 12.68 -8.48 0.46
CA PHE A 486 12.28 -7.70 -0.72
C PHE A 486 11.32 -8.52 -1.60
N LEU A 487 10.73 -7.92 -2.64
CA LEU A 487 9.77 -8.61 -3.52
C LEU A 487 10.40 -9.81 -4.21
N GLY A 488 11.47 -9.57 -4.98
CA GLY A 488 12.30 -10.61 -5.57
C GLY A 488 11.67 -11.41 -6.70
N ASN A 489 12.23 -12.61 -6.91
CA ASN A 489 11.89 -13.55 -7.96
C ASN A 489 11.98 -15.01 -7.44
N LYS A 490 12.12 -16.00 -8.29
CA LYS A 490 12.21 -17.40 -7.83
C LYS A 490 13.58 -17.79 -7.24
N ILE A 491 14.60 -16.91 -7.34
CA ILE A 491 15.91 -17.16 -6.73
C ILE A 491 15.98 -16.65 -5.28
N ASN A 492 15.43 -15.47 -5.02
CA ASN A 492 15.42 -14.83 -3.71
C ASN A 492 14.32 -13.78 -3.59
N GLY A 493 14.07 -13.31 -2.36
CA GLY A 493 12.96 -12.43 -2.01
C GLY A 493 11.69 -13.19 -1.63
N ALA A 494 10.63 -12.45 -1.39
CA ALA A 494 9.34 -13.00 -0.96
C ALA A 494 8.76 -13.99 -2.00
N ASN A 495 8.94 -13.72 -3.30
CA ASN A 495 8.36 -14.53 -4.38
C ASN A 495 8.86 -15.99 -4.43
N VAL A 496 9.90 -16.35 -3.71
CA VAL A 496 10.32 -17.76 -3.60
C VAL A 496 9.21 -18.61 -2.99
N LYS A 497 8.49 -18.05 -2.01
CA LYS A 497 7.43 -18.75 -1.23
C LYS A 497 6.08 -18.05 -1.21
N TYR A 498 5.96 -16.83 -1.73
CA TYR A 498 4.72 -16.06 -1.67
C TYR A 498 3.69 -16.52 -2.70
N ALA A 499 4.08 -16.65 -3.96
CA ALA A 499 3.15 -16.92 -5.06
C ALA A 499 3.67 -18.03 -5.98
N SER A 500 2.76 -18.73 -6.65
CA SER A 500 3.07 -19.67 -7.75
C SER A 500 3.40 -18.94 -9.07
N ASP A 501 3.02 -17.68 -9.20
CA ASP A 501 3.43 -16.80 -10.30
C ASP A 501 4.92 -16.42 -10.17
N PRO A 502 5.78 -16.87 -11.11
CA PRO A 502 7.21 -16.54 -11.03
C PRO A 502 7.52 -15.06 -11.23
N PHE A 503 6.58 -14.28 -11.78
CA PHE A 503 6.70 -12.86 -12.06
C PHE A 503 5.91 -11.98 -11.09
N TRP A 504 5.38 -12.56 -10.01
CA TRP A 504 4.62 -11.84 -9.00
C TRP A 504 5.37 -10.62 -8.43
N GLY A 505 6.67 -10.78 -8.11
CA GLY A 505 7.51 -9.68 -7.61
C GLY A 505 7.63 -8.54 -8.63
N GLU A 506 7.80 -8.87 -9.91
CA GLU A 506 7.83 -7.88 -10.99
C GLU A 506 6.48 -7.17 -11.15
N LYS A 507 5.36 -7.88 -11.08
CA LYS A 507 4.01 -7.30 -11.16
C LYS A 507 3.74 -6.37 -10.00
N ALA A 508 4.04 -6.76 -8.77
CA ALA A 508 3.88 -5.91 -7.59
C ALA A 508 4.79 -4.66 -7.66
N SER A 509 6.05 -4.83 -8.07
CA SER A 509 6.99 -3.71 -8.25
C SER A 509 6.61 -2.77 -9.39
N ALA A 510 5.96 -3.27 -10.45
CA ALA A 510 5.45 -2.48 -11.55
C ALA A 510 4.38 -1.46 -11.11
N HIS A 511 3.54 -1.83 -10.13
CA HIS A 511 2.60 -0.89 -9.52
C HIS A 511 3.32 0.23 -8.75
N ALA A 512 4.38 -0.10 -8.01
CA ALA A 512 5.19 0.90 -7.32
C ALA A 512 5.89 1.86 -8.32
N PHE A 513 6.47 1.31 -9.39
CA PHE A 513 7.08 2.12 -10.45
C PHE A 513 6.05 3.01 -11.15
N THR A 514 4.87 2.49 -11.46
CA THR A 514 3.81 3.27 -12.11
C THR A 514 3.30 4.38 -11.20
N ALA A 515 3.19 4.14 -9.90
CA ALA A 515 2.83 5.17 -8.94
C ALA A 515 3.88 6.29 -8.88
N ASP A 516 5.17 5.93 -8.80
CA ASP A 516 6.27 6.89 -8.81
C ASP A 516 6.30 7.70 -10.12
N LEU A 517 6.14 7.04 -11.26
CA LEU A 517 6.09 7.69 -12.57
C LEU A 517 4.92 8.69 -12.66
N TYR A 518 3.72 8.28 -12.23
CA TYR A 518 2.53 9.15 -12.21
C TYR A 518 2.73 10.37 -11.29
N LEU A 519 3.20 10.14 -10.07
CA LEU A 519 3.40 11.19 -9.07
C LEU A 519 4.58 12.11 -9.41
N SER A 520 5.50 11.66 -10.26
CA SER A 520 6.59 12.45 -10.84
C SER A 520 6.20 13.11 -12.19
N ASN A 521 4.89 13.30 -12.44
CA ASN A 521 4.35 13.89 -13.66
C ASN A 521 4.76 13.18 -14.96
N ASN A 522 4.85 11.87 -14.93
CA ASN A 522 5.25 11.00 -16.04
C ASN A 522 6.64 11.31 -16.62
N ASN A 523 7.54 11.83 -15.78
CA ASN A 523 8.90 12.13 -16.17
C ASN A 523 9.86 11.00 -15.76
N VAL A 524 10.13 10.07 -16.67
CA VAL A 524 10.98 8.90 -16.45
C VAL A 524 12.43 9.24 -16.07
N THR A 525 12.89 10.45 -16.39
CA THR A 525 14.25 10.92 -16.08
C THR A 525 14.38 11.62 -14.74
N ASN A 526 13.24 11.87 -14.05
CA ASN A 526 13.24 12.59 -12.78
C ASN A 526 12.16 12.02 -11.84
N LEU A 527 12.33 10.77 -11.47
CA LEU A 527 11.47 10.05 -10.52
C LEU A 527 11.84 10.40 -9.08
N ASN A 528 10.86 10.35 -8.16
CA ASN A 528 11.07 10.76 -6.78
C ASN A 528 11.61 9.62 -5.90
N ASP A 529 11.06 8.43 -6.04
CA ASP A 529 11.44 7.25 -5.24
C ASP A 529 12.36 6.29 -5.99
N TYR A 530 12.25 6.19 -7.31
CA TYR A 530 13.10 5.32 -8.11
C TYR A 530 14.58 5.75 -8.00
N ASP A 531 15.45 4.83 -7.63
CA ASP A 531 16.86 5.08 -7.34
C ASP A 531 17.13 6.11 -6.21
N ALA A 532 16.13 6.47 -5.41
CA ALA A 532 16.27 7.46 -4.35
C ALA A 532 17.16 6.97 -3.20
N LEU A 533 17.05 5.70 -2.84
CA LEU A 533 17.81 5.07 -1.77
C LEU A 533 19.01 4.30 -2.35
N THR A 534 20.14 4.31 -1.67
CA THR A 534 21.28 3.46 -2.02
C THR A 534 21.01 2.05 -1.51
N VAL A 535 20.91 1.09 -2.42
CA VAL A 535 20.61 -0.31 -2.10
C VAL A 535 21.81 -1.20 -2.43
N ILE A 536 22.20 -2.02 -1.48
CA ILE A 536 23.22 -3.06 -1.64
C ILE A 536 22.56 -4.43 -1.71
N LYS A 537 23.11 -5.29 -2.57
CA LYS A 537 22.80 -6.72 -2.65
C LYS A 537 24.00 -7.51 -2.17
N TYR A 538 23.76 -8.50 -1.33
CA TYR A 538 24.81 -9.40 -0.86
C TYR A 538 25.08 -10.48 -1.90
N ILE A 539 26.35 -10.66 -2.23
CA ILE A 539 26.83 -11.69 -3.19
C ILE A 539 27.70 -12.77 -2.52
N GLY A 540 27.81 -12.74 -1.21
CA GLY A 540 28.56 -13.69 -0.41
C GLY A 540 28.28 -13.51 1.07
N GLU A 541 28.95 -14.32 1.88
CA GLU A 541 28.78 -14.31 3.34
C GLU A 541 29.14 -12.98 3.97
N ASN A 542 28.29 -12.53 4.90
CA ASN A 542 28.48 -11.33 5.67
C ASN A 542 27.76 -11.48 7.04
N SER A 543 27.95 -10.50 7.92
CA SER A 543 27.31 -10.46 9.25
C SER A 543 26.78 -9.06 9.50
N VAL A 544 25.56 -8.99 10.02
CA VAL A 544 24.93 -7.73 10.44
C VAL A 544 25.08 -7.60 11.96
N ILE A 545 25.67 -6.50 12.39
CA ILE A 545 25.92 -6.19 13.81
C ILE A 545 25.22 -4.91 14.23
N ASP A 546 24.82 -4.81 15.49
CA ASP A 546 24.24 -3.60 16.08
C ASP A 546 25.33 -2.52 16.37
N LYS A 547 24.90 -1.36 16.86
CA LYS A 547 25.80 -0.25 17.27
C LYS A 547 26.78 -0.63 18.38
N ASN A 548 26.50 -1.70 19.15
CA ASN A 548 27.37 -2.23 20.21
C ASN A 548 28.26 -3.38 19.72
N LYS A 549 28.33 -3.59 18.40
CA LYS A 549 29.06 -4.68 17.74
C LYS A 549 28.50 -6.08 18.02
N LYS A 550 27.31 -6.18 18.57
CA LYS A 550 26.65 -7.46 18.82
C LYS A 550 26.06 -7.97 17.52
N LEU A 551 26.30 -9.24 17.20
CA LEU A 551 25.73 -9.92 16.05
C LEU A 551 24.19 -9.89 16.15
N LEU A 552 23.52 -9.48 15.09
CA LEU A 552 22.07 -9.60 14.89
C LEU A 552 21.75 -10.88 14.11
N TYR A 553 22.33 -11.04 12.93
CA TYR A 553 22.19 -12.22 12.07
C TYR A 553 23.31 -12.32 11.07
N ASN A 554 23.50 -13.50 10.49
CA ASN A 554 24.45 -13.74 9.41
C ASN A 554 23.72 -13.75 8.07
N ILE A 555 24.42 -13.28 7.05
CA ILE A 555 24.03 -13.39 5.64
C ILE A 555 24.84 -14.50 5.03
N SER A 556 24.17 -15.49 4.45
CA SER A 556 24.77 -16.63 3.77
C SER A 556 24.20 -16.78 2.37
N THR A 557 24.98 -17.37 1.48
CA THR A 557 24.54 -17.81 0.15
C THR A 557 24.06 -19.27 0.15
N SER A 558 24.15 -19.97 1.28
CA SER A 558 23.77 -21.38 1.45
C SER A 558 22.32 -21.53 1.94
N ILE A 559 21.55 -22.36 1.28
CA ILE A 559 20.13 -22.62 1.53
C ILE A 559 19.89 -23.37 2.87
N ASN A 560 20.88 -23.95 3.50
CA ASN A 560 20.71 -24.98 4.53
C ASN A 560 20.94 -24.53 5.97
N SER A 561 20.96 -23.26 6.28
CA SER A 561 21.17 -22.79 7.66
C SER A 561 19.96 -22.00 8.15
N ALA A 562 19.32 -22.49 9.21
CA ALA A 562 18.19 -21.85 9.88
C ALA A 562 18.50 -20.44 10.46
N THR A 563 19.72 -19.95 10.32
CA THR A 563 20.20 -18.66 10.80
C THR A 563 20.84 -17.80 9.70
N ALA A 564 20.84 -18.24 8.46
CA ALA A 564 21.52 -17.58 7.36
C ALA A 564 20.53 -17.05 6.33
N CYS A 565 20.65 -15.78 6.03
CA CYS A 565 19.83 -15.10 5.03
C CYS A 565 20.43 -15.26 3.64
N ILE A 566 19.68 -15.83 2.72
CA ILE A 566 20.12 -16.05 1.36
C ILE A 566 20.05 -14.76 0.56
N ASN A 567 21.16 -14.27 0.01
CA ASN A 567 21.20 -13.20 -1.00
C ASN A 567 20.24 -12.02 -0.74
N SER A 568 20.20 -11.50 0.49
CA SER A 568 19.36 -10.37 0.85
C SER A 568 19.87 -9.05 0.26
N VAL A 569 19.10 -8.01 0.47
CA VAL A 569 19.39 -6.62 0.11
C VAL A 569 19.27 -5.74 1.36
N SER A 570 19.89 -4.59 1.37
CA SER A 570 19.70 -3.60 2.44
C SER A 570 19.84 -2.19 1.91
N VAL A 571 19.12 -1.25 2.52
CA VAL A 571 19.31 0.18 2.30
C VAL A 571 20.53 0.65 3.09
N VAL A 572 21.46 1.31 2.44
CA VAL A 572 22.57 2.04 3.08
C VAL A 572 22.03 3.38 3.58
N THR A 573 22.11 3.59 4.90
CA THR A 573 21.60 4.79 5.55
C THR A 573 22.65 5.88 5.72
N ASP A 574 23.91 5.52 5.71
CA ASP A 574 25.05 6.45 5.73
C ASP A 574 26.09 5.98 4.69
N LYS A 575 26.31 6.78 3.65
CA LYS A 575 27.30 6.50 2.61
C LYS A 575 28.75 6.61 3.11
N ASN A 576 28.95 7.10 4.34
CA ASN A 576 30.28 7.14 4.95
C ASN A 576 30.63 5.77 5.54
N VAL A 577 31.68 5.18 5.01
CA VAL A 577 32.19 3.90 5.51
C VAL A 577 32.82 4.09 6.88
N LYS A 578 32.38 3.33 7.88
CA LYS A 578 32.89 3.39 9.26
C LYS A 578 33.99 2.36 9.47
N LEU A 579 35.10 2.77 10.09
CA LEU A 579 36.16 1.85 10.51
C LEU A 579 35.85 1.31 11.90
N ILE A 580 35.55 -0.02 12.02
CA ILE A 580 35.28 -0.70 13.27
C ILE A 580 36.25 -1.89 13.37
N ASP A 581 37.09 -1.92 14.41
CA ASP A 581 38.08 -2.98 14.65
C ASP A 581 38.94 -3.36 13.43
N GLY A 582 39.37 -2.34 12.69
CA GLY A 582 40.22 -2.51 11.51
C GLY A 582 39.49 -2.95 10.22
N LYS A 583 38.17 -3.04 10.23
CA LYS A 583 37.32 -3.37 9.07
C LYS A 583 36.40 -2.23 8.72
N TYR A 584 36.05 -2.12 7.46
CA TYR A 584 35.17 -1.09 6.95
C TYR A 584 33.72 -1.57 6.93
N TYR A 585 32.80 -0.79 7.50
CA TYR A 585 31.37 -1.10 7.60
C TYR A 585 30.53 -0.01 6.97
N LEU A 586 29.41 -0.43 6.34
CA LEU A 586 28.31 0.42 5.93
C LEU A 586 27.21 0.38 6.99
N GLU A 587 26.58 1.54 7.26
CA GLU A 587 25.40 1.63 8.08
C GLU A 587 24.17 1.34 7.23
N ILE A 588 23.29 0.46 7.73
CA ILE A 588 22.13 -0.03 6.99
C ILE A 588 20.84 -0.01 7.84
N TYR A 589 19.70 -0.10 7.15
CA TYR A 589 18.48 -0.61 7.75
C TYR A 589 18.56 -2.14 7.78
N PRO A 590 18.61 -2.78 8.97
CA PRO A 590 18.66 -4.23 9.05
C PRO A 590 17.27 -4.84 8.82
N ASP A 591 17.22 -6.08 8.34
CA ASP A 591 15.96 -6.82 8.24
C ASP A 591 15.36 -7.06 9.63
N ARG A 592 16.20 -7.16 10.64
CA ARG A 592 15.85 -7.40 12.05
C ARG A 592 16.76 -6.63 13.00
N THR A 593 16.19 -6.07 14.06
CA THR A 593 16.89 -5.25 15.05
C THR A 593 17.29 -6.03 16.33
N SER A 594 16.87 -7.29 16.47
CA SER A 594 17.19 -8.16 17.59
C SER A 594 17.97 -9.41 17.16
N TYR A 595 18.80 -9.95 18.05
CA TYR A 595 19.59 -11.15 17.78
C TYR A 595 18.70 -12.40 17.56
N ILE A 596 19.03 -13.20 16.54
CA ILE A 596 18.25 -14.42 16.21
C ILE A 596 18.47 -15.56 17.21
N GLY A 597 19.65 -15.66 17.84
CA GLY A 597 19.99 -16.82 18.70
C GLY A 597 20.43 -18.05 17.92
N ASN A 598 20.99 -19.04 18.62
CA ASN A 598 21.47 -20.30 18.05
C ASN A 598 20.36 -21.36 18.14
N GLY A 599 19.32 -21.27 17.32
CA GLY A 599 18.35 -22.37 17.29
C GLY A 599 16.91 -21.97 17.02
N GLY A 600 16.51 -22.21 15.81
CA GLY A 600 15.16 -22.52 15.38
C GLY A 600 14.10 -21.42 15.57
N SER A 601 12.96 -21.70 15.06
CA SER A 601 11.71 -20.92 15.04
C SER A 601 11.24 -20.26 16.37
N ALA A 602 11.96 -20.46 17.48
CA ALA A 602 11.60 -19.93 18.79
C ALA A 602 11.83 -18.43 18.97
N ASN A 603 12.57 -17.76 18.08
CA ASN A 603 12.99 -16.37 18.23
C ASN A 603 12.49 -15.45 17.11
N LYS A 604 11.26 -15.65 16.65
CA LYS A 604 10.61 -14.68 15.72
C LYS A 604 10.63 -13.28 16.30
N PHE A 605 10.80 -12.28 15.44
CA PHE A 605 10.78 -10.88 15.84
C PHE A 605 9.41 -10.52 16.46
N GLN A 606 9.39 -10.11 17.72
CA GLN A 606 8.16 -9.80 18.45
C GLN A 606 7.91 -8.31 18.62
N GLY A 607 8.95 -7.48 18.50
CA GLY A 607 8.87 -6.02 18.62
C GLY A 607 8.22 -5.34 17.42
N GLU A 608 8.02 -4.05 17.54
CA GLU A 608 7.76 -3.16 16.40
C GLU A 608 9.10 -2.77 15.79
N TYR A 609 9.13 -2.60 14.46
CA TYR A 609 10.34 -2.19 13.76
C TYR A 609 10.55 -0.69 13.93
N SER A 610 11.81 -0.27 14.12
CA SER A 610 12.16 1.15 14.19
C SER A 610 13.26 1.48 13.19
N PHE A 611 13.01 2.43 12.30
CA PHE A 611 14.02 2.97 11.39
C PHE A 611 15.14 3.75 12.13
N ASN A 612 15.01 3.99 13.43
CA ASN A 612 16.08 4.55 14.27
C ASN A 612 17.12 3.49 14.68
N ASP A 613 16.77 2.22 14.65
CA ASP A 613 17.65 1.11 15.01
C ASP A 613 18.49 0.70 13.80
N LYS A 614 19.61 1.42 13.61
CA LYS A 614 20.57 1.14 12.54
C LYS A 614 21.46 -0.04 12.91
N ALA A 615 21.98 -0.70 11.87
CA ALA A 615 22.96 -1.76 12.00
C ALA A 615 24.12 -1.55 11.03
N TYR A 616 25.15 -2.40 11.15
CA TYR A 616 26.36 -2.28 10.39
C TYR A 616 26.66 -3.60 9.68
N VAL A 617 27.09 -3.53 8.41
CA VAL A 617 27.54 -4.66 7.61
C VAL A 617 28.94 -4.38 7.06
N GLU A 618 29.82 -5.38 7.08
CA GLU A 618 31.16 -5.23 6.54
C GLU A 618 31.10 -4.93 5.03
N ASN A 619 31.83 -3.93 4.56
CA ASN A 619 31.89 -3.53 3.15
C ASN A 619 32.69 -4.56 2.34
N LYS A 620 32.15 -5.77 2.26
CA LYS A 620 32.68 -6.90 1.47
C LYS A 620 31.51 -7.76 0.96
N ASN A 621 31.74 -8.50 -0.11
CA ASN A 621 30.75 -9.41 -0.70
C ASN A 621 29.40 -8.72 -0.96
N ILE A 622 29.44 -7.48 -1.45
CA ILE A 622 28.27 -6.67 -1.79
C ILE A 622 28.42 -6.09 -3.21
N VAL A 623 27.29 -5.83 -3.84
CA VAL A 623 27.19 -5.01 -5.05
C VAL A 623 26.11 -3.96 -4.84
N PHE A 624 26.27 -2.79 -5.44
CA PHE A 624 25.25 -1.77 -5.45
C PHE A 624 24.32 -2.02 -6.62
N ILE A 625 23.00 -2.06 -6.39
CA ILE A 625 22.03 -2.28 -7.47
C ILE A 625 21.75 -0.99 -8.26
N ASN A 626 22.08 0.17 -7.70
CA ASN A 626 21.93 1.50 -8.30
C ASN A 626 23.23 2.32 -8.21
N ALA A 627 24.33 1.73 -8.62
CA ALA A 627 25.70 2.26 -8.47
C ALA A 627 25.93 3.65 -9.12
N SER A 628 25.14 4.05 -10.11
CA SER A 628 25.27 5.34 -10.79
C SER A 628 25.06 6.56 -9.89
N LYS A 629 24.44 6.40 -8.71
CA LYS A 629 24.25 7.44 -7.69
C LYS A 629 25.13 7.27 -6.45
N THR A 630 26.01 6.30 -6.45
CA THR A 630 26.95 6.02 -5.35
C THR A 630 28.20 6.87 -5.44
N ASP A 631 28.08 8.17 -5.39
CA ASP A 631 29.16 8.98 -4.86
C ASP A 631 29.29 8.63 -3.37
N ILE A 632 30.08 7.61 -3.06
CA ILE A 632 30.64 7.43 -1.71
C ILE A 632 31.59 8.61 -1.55
N LEU A 633 31.06 9.72 -1.01
CA LEU A 633 31.80 10.96 -0.86
C LEU A 633 32.90 10.70 0.18
N PRO A 634 34.17 10.97 -0.15
CA PRO A 634 35.25 10.72 0.75
C PRO A 634 35.17 11.58 1.99
N ILE A 635 35.60 11.03 3.12
CA ILE A 635 35.95 11.82 4.30
C ILE A 635 37.03 12.83 3.85
N ASP A 636 36.76 14.13 4.01
CA ASP A 636 37.74 15.18 3.75
C ASP A 636 38.12 15.89 5.09
N PRO A 637 39.13 15.39 5.81
CA PRO A 637 39.56 15.98 7.08
C PRO A 637 39.99 17.45 6.97
N SER A 638 40.40 17.89 5.77
CA SER A 638 40.75 19.30 5.54
C SER A 638 39.57 20.25 5.53
N SER A 639 38.35 19.70 5.38
CA SER A 639 37.09 20.46 5.35
C SER A 639 36.32 20.36 6.67
N ALA A 640 36.91 19.89 7.77
CA ALA A 640 36.26 19.75 9.06
C ALA A 640 35.60 21.06 9.52
N ASN A 641 34.33 20.96 10.02
CA ASN A 641 33.51 22.07 10.48
C ASN A 641 33.34 23.19 9.44
N SER A 642 33.22 22.86 8.16
CA SER A 642 33.13 23.89 7.11
C SER A 642 31.98 23.63 6.15
N TRP A 643 31.48 24.74 5.62
CA TRP A 643 30.51 24.73 4.52
C TRP A 643 31.24 24.61 3.18
N LYS A 644 30.71 23.83 2.28
CA LYS A 644 31.14 23.73 0.88
C LYS A 644 29.94 23.86 -0.04
N GLU A 645 30.18 24.48 -1.20
CA GLU A 645 29.17 24.57 -2.26
C GLU A 645 29.66 23.80 -3.49
N TYR A 646 28.82 22.94 -4.02
CA TYR A 646 29.13 22.15 -5.20
C TYR A 646 27.86 21.98 -6.04
N ASN A 647 27.94 22.27 -7.32
CA ASN A 647 26.81 22.20 -8.27
C ASN A 647 25.53 22.90 -7.77
N GLY A 648 25.67 24.10 -7.14
CA GLY A 648 24.55 24.89 -6.63
C GLY A 648 23.94 24.41 -5.30
N ASN A 649 24.42 23.30 -4.76
CA ASN A 649 24.03 22.77 -3.46
C ASN A 649 25.05 23.11 -2.38
N LYS A 650 24.57 23.36 -1.16
CA LYS A 650 25.43 23.56 0.01
C LYS A 650 25.52 22.26 0.82
N TYR A 651 26.71 22.00 1.32
CA TYR A 651 27.07 20.83 2.14
C TYR A 651 27.81 21.32 3.39
N TYR A 652 27.71 20.54 4.46
CA TYR A 652 28.49 20.80 5.67
C TYR A 652 29.26 19.57 6.10
N TYR A 653 30.56 19.74 6.29
CA TYR A 653 31.43 18.72 6.85
C TYR A 653 31.48 18.85 8.37
N ASP A 654 31.29 17.73 9.07
CA ASP A 654 31.37 17.70 10.54
C ASP A 654 32.83 17.84 11.03
N LYS A 655 33.03 17.78 12.34
CA LYS A 655 34.36 17.86 12.98
C LYS A 655 35.37 16.79 12.53
N ASN A 656 34.91 15.72 11.91
CA ASN A 656 35.74 14.61 11.40
C ASN A 656 35.96 14.72 9.88
N GLY A 657 35.49 15.79 9.24
CA GLY A 657 35.54 15.93 7.77
C GLY A 657 34.56 15.00 7.04
N VAL A 658 33.46 14.62 7.70
CA VAL A 658 32.41 13.77 7.14
C VAL A 658 31.22 14.63 6.77
N LEU A 659 30.60 14.39 5.60
CA LEU A 659 29.41 15.10 5.17
C LEU A 659 28.24 14.86 6.12
N THR A 660 27.67 15.95 6.62
CA THR A 660 26.51 15.92 7.49
C THR A 660 25.28 15.48 6.73
N ARG A 661 24.45 14.63 7.37
CA ARG A 661 23.16 14.14 6.88
C ARG A 661 22.11 14.23 8.00
N GLY A 662 20.85 14.41 7.63
CA GLY A 662 19.76 14.60 8.61
C GLY A 662 19.87 15.92 9.34
N TRP A 663 19.26 16.02 10.50
CA TRP A 663 19.24 17.23 11.31
C TRP A 663 20.60 17.54 11.95
N LYS A 664 21.01 18.79 11.86
CA LYS A 664 22.27 19.27 12.44
C LYS A 664 22.14 20.69 12.97
N LEU A 665 22.55 20.88 14.21
CA LEU A 665 22.71 22.19 14.81
C LEU A 665 24.07 22.77 14.44
N ILE A 666 24.10 23.92 13.76
CA ILE A 666 25.29 24.63 13.34
C ILE A 666 25.12 26.10 13.71
N GLU A 667 26.02 26.65 14.51
CA GLU A 667 26.02 28.06 14.94
C GLU A 667 24.68 28.54 15.55
N GLY A 668 24.01 27.65 16.29
CA GLY A 668 22.74 27.95 16.95
C GLY A 668 21.49 27.81 16.08
N TYR A 669 21.62 27.42 14.82
CA TYR A 669 20.50 27.16 13.91
C TYR A 669 20.44 25.70 13.51
N TRP A 670 19.20 25.15 13.43
CA TRP A 670 18.99 23.83 12.91
C TRP A 670 18.92 23.85 11.38
N TYR A 671 19.59 22.89 10.77
CA TYR A 671 19.59 22.62 9.33
C TYR A 671 19.24 21.16 9.11
N TYR A 672 18.67 20.87 7.97
CA TYR A 672 18.49 19.49 7.53
C TYR A 672 19.28 19.23 6.25
N PHE A 673 20.04 18.15 6.25
CA PHE A 673 20.78 17.68 5.09
C PHE A 673 20.15 16.42 4.58
N ASP A 674 19.90 16.38 3.28
CA ASP A 674 19.31 15.22 2.63
C ASP A 674 20.09 13.95 2.98
N THR A 675 19.36 12.90 3.36
CA THR A 675 19.99 11.67 3.85
C THR A 675 20.69 10.88 2.74
N ASN A 676 20.32 11.10 1.49
CA ASN A 676 20.92 10.45 0.32
C ASN A 676 22.05 11.28 -0.29
N THR A 677 21.80 12.55 -0.56
CA THR A 677 22.73 13.43 -1.28
C THR A 677 23.63 14.25 -0.34
N ALA A 678 23.33 14.32 0.97
CA ALA A 678 23.94 15.22 1.93
C ALA A 678 23.78 16.72 1.58
N ALA A 679 22.97 17.07 0.60
CA ALA A 679 22.70 18.46 0.24
C ALA A 679 21.80 19.13 1.28
N MET A 680 22.07 20.39 1.61
CA MET A 680 21.25 21.18 2.52
C MET A 680 19.84 21.39 1.93
N LYS A 681 18.82 21.04 2.66
CA LYS A 681 17.42 21.26 2.28
C LYS A 681 16.97 22.71 2.48
N ARG A 682 16.01 23.13 1.68
CA ARG A 682 15.30 24.41 1.74
C ARG A 682 13.82 24.18 1.46
N GLY A 683 12.95 25.06 1.95
CA GLY A 683 11.51 24.93 1.78
C GLY A 683 10.90 23.92 2.75
N TRP A 684 9.77 23.34 2.36
CA TRP A 684 9.04 22.38 3.17
C TRP A 684 9.78 21.04 3.27
N LEU A 685 9.80 20.51 4.49
CA LEU A 685 10.37 19.19 4.80
C LEU A 685 9.36 18.39 5.62
N SER A 686 8.97 17.23 5.11
CA SER A 686 8.26 16.22 5.89
C SER A 686 9.30 15.29 6.54
N TYR A 687 9.23 15.15 7.85
CA TYR A 687 10.14 14.29 8.61
C TYR A 687 9.41 13.65 9.79
N ASN A 688 9.39 12.32 9.85
CA ASN A 688 8.67 11.52 10.86
C ASN A 688 7.18 11.93 11.01
N GLY A 689 6.49 12.17 9.88
CA GLY A 689 5.08 12.55 9.88
C GLY A 689 4.80 14.00 10.31
N GLN A 690 5.83 14.82 10.56
CA GLN A 690 5.72 16.23 10.92
C GLN A 690 6.27 17.10 9.79
N TRP A 691 5.70 18.31 9.63
CA TRP A 691 6.14 19.28 8.66
C TRP A 691 7.05 20.32 9.30
N TYR A 692 8.14 20.65 8.62
CA TYR A 692 9.10 21.70 8.97
C TYR A 692 9.28 22.62 7.78
N TYR A 693 9.73 23.85 8.04
CA TYR A 693 10.09 24.77 6.98
C TYR A 693 11.52 25.31 7.19
N LEU A 694 12.32 25.20 6.13
CA LEU A 694 13.69 25.67 6.08
C LEU A 694 13.74 26.87 5.13
N ASN A 695 14.22 28.02 5.62
CA ASN A 695 14.29 29.23 4.79
C ASN A 695 15.31 29.09 3.65
N GLN A 696 15.49 30.13 2.85
CA GLN A 696 16.44 30.14 1.73
C GLN A 696 17.90 29.89 2.16
N ASP A 697 18.27 30.22 3.41
CA ASP A 697 19.57 29.91 3.98
C ASP A 697 19.66 28.47 4.52
N GLY A 698 18.58 27.70 4.46
CA GLY A 698 18.48 26.34 5.02
C GLY A 698 18.18 26.29 6.52
N LYS A 699 17.93 27.43 7.17
CA LYS A 699 17.66 27.51 8.62
C LYS A 699 16.22 27.09 8.91
N MET A 700 16.04 26.16 9.85
CA MET A 700 14.73 25.75 10.34
C MET A 700 13.99 26.96 10.95
N GLN A 701 12.74 27.13 10.56
CA GLN A 701 11.91 28.23 11.04
C GLN A 701 11.12 27.82 12.29
N THR A 702 10.86 28.80 13.16
CA THR A 702 10.01 28.68 14.35
C THR A 702 9.10 29.91 14.46
N GLY A 703 8.04 29.84 15.26
CA GLY A 703 7.07 30.91 15.42
C GLY A 703 6.23 31.17 14.16
N TRP A 704 5.71 32.39 14.04
CA TRP A 704 4.85 32.79 12.93
C TRP A 704 5.64 32.97 11.64
N GLN A 705 5.19 32.33 10.57
CA GLN A 705 5.78 32.44 9.23
C GLN A 705 4.70 32.63 8.18
N GLY A 706 4.85 33.68 7.36
CA GLY A 706 4.04 33.89 6.15
C GLY A 706 4.76 33.26 4.96
N ILE A 707 4.19 32.19 4.41
CA ILE A 707 4.77 31.45 3.30
C ILE A 707 3.74 31.47 2.14
N GLU A 708 4.12 32.04 1.01
CA GLU A 708 3.27 32.10 -0.19
C GLU A 708 1.86 32.66 0.08
N GLY A 709 1.79 33.71 0.93
CA GLY A 709 0.54 34.37 1.26
C GLY A 709 -0.33 33.67 2.32
N THR A 710 0.12 32.53 2.84
CA THR A 710 -0.56 31.76 3.90
C THR A 710 0.26 31.83 5.19
N TRP A 711 -0.42 32.00 6.32
CA TRP A 711 0.23 31.99 7.63
C TRP A 711 0.30 30.61 8.24
N TYR A 712 1.45 30.30 8.82
CA TYR A 712 1.76 29.08 9.55
C TYR A 712 2.36 29.43 10.92
N TYR A 713 2.31 28.53 11.85
CA TYR A 713 3.00 28.63 13.12
C TYR A 713 3.85 27.40 13.35
N PHE A 714 5.13 27.59 13.62
CA PHE A 714 6.06 26.51 13.92
C PHE A 714 6.40 26.52 15.42
N LEU A 715 6.32 25.36 16.04
CA LEU A 715 6.67 25.18 17.44
C LEU A 715 8.17 25.50 17.66
N SER A 716 8.59 25.64 18.91
CA SER A 716 10.01 25.83 19.24
C SER A 716 10.90 24.65 18.81
N SER A 717 10.32 23.46 18.66
CA SER A 717 10.94 22.27 18.09
C SER A 717 11.01 22.27 16.56
N GLY A 718 10.36 23.25 15.89
CA GLY A 718 10.37 23.43 14.44
C GLY A 718 9.21 22.81 13.69
N GLU A 719 8.36 22.05 14.34
CA GLU A 719 7.21 21.39 13.72
C GLU A 719 6.08 22.38 13.43
N ALA A 720 5.47 22.28 12.27
CA ALA A 720 4.32 23.09 11.92
C ALA A 720 3.11 22.70 12.77
N LYS A 721 2.45 23.71 13.36
CA LYS A 721 1.31 23.56 14.23
C LYS A 721 0.06 23.12 13.47
N THR A 722 -0.66 22.15 14.01
CA THR A 722 -2.03 21.78 13.65
C THR A 722 -2.96 21.97 14.84
N GLY A 723 -4.26 22.14 14.59
CA GLY A 723 -5.26 22.32 15.65
C GLY A 723 -5.16 23.67 16.34
N TRP A 724 -5.63 23.73 17.58
CA TRP A 724 -5.72 24.97 18.35
C TRP A 724 -4.38 25.47 18.88
N LEU A 725 -4.16 26.76 18.78
CA LEU A 725 -3.03 27.50 19.39
C LEU A 725 -3.57 28.66 20.24
N ASN A 726 -3.15 28.74 21.47
CA ASN A 726 -3.30 29.96 22.26
C ASN A 726 -1.97 30.70 22.28
N GLU A 727 -1.95 31.92 21.77
CA GLU A 727 -0.79 32.79 21.74
C GLU A 727 -1.16 34.15 22.33
N ASN A 728 -0.58 34.51 23.47
CA ASN A 728 -0.84 35.74 24.17
C ASN A 728 -2.35 36.01 24.49
N GLY A 729 -3.08 34.96 24.85
CA GLY A 729 -4.51 35.00 25.15
C GLY A 729 -5.43 35.04 23.94
N LYS A 730 -4.91 34.96 22.72
CA LYS A 730 -5.66 34.86 21.47
C LYS A 730 -5.64 33.42 20.94
N TRP A 731 -6.77 32.97 20.49
CA TRP A 731 -6.91 31.62 19.92
C TRP A 731 -6.84 31.65 18.42
N TYR A 732 -6.08 30.72 17.87
CA TYR A 732 -5.91 30.45 16.44
C TYR A 732 -6.18 28.97 16.16
N TYR A 733 -6.54 28.66 14.92
CA TYR A 733 -6.71 27.28 14.50
C TYR A 733 -5.99 27.02 13.19
N PHE A 734 -5.31 25.87 13.12
CA PHE A 734 -4.59 25.40 11.94
C PHE A 734 -5.20 24.08 11.47
N ASN A 735 -5.49 23.96 10.19
CA ASN A 735 -6.03 22.74 9.63
C ASN A 735 -4.97 21.60 9.56
N SER A 736 -5.34 20.46 8.96
CA SER A 736 -4.44 19.32 8.76
C SER A 736 -3.21 19.66 7.90
N ASP A 737 -3.32 20.64 7.01
CA ASP A 737 -2.20 21.13 6.17
C ASP A 737 -1.37 22.20 6.90
N CYS A 738 -1.51 22.34 8.20
CA CYS A 738 -0.86 23.34 9.04
C CYS A 738 -1.20 24.80 8.69
N LYS A 739 -2.20 25.06 7.83
CA LYS A 739 -2.59 26.40 7.39
C LYS A 739 -3.48 27.08 8.43
N MET A 740 -3.12 28.31 8.81
CA MET A 740 -3.96 29.13 9.68
C MET A 740 -5.34 29.36 9.04
N GLN A 741 -6.39 29.15 9.81
CA GLN A 741 -7.76 29.30 9.34
C GLN A 741 -8.29 30.73 9.57
N ILE A 742 -9.12 31.21 8.64
CA ILE A 742 -9.85 32.48 8.70
C ILE A 742 -11.31 32.24 8.32
N GLY A 743 -12.20 33.18 8.66
CA GLY A 743 -13.62 33.09 8.37
C GLY A 743 -14.34 32.00 9.18
N TRP A 744 -15.45 31.50 8.66
CA TRP A 744 -16.26 30.49 9.31
C TRP A 744 -15.62 29.09 9.26
N GLN A 745 -15.52 28.44 10.41
CA GLN A 745 -14.97 27.11 10.54
C GLN A 745 -15.83 26.23 11.46
N GLY A 746 -16.22 25.06 10.97
CA GLY A 746 -16.89 24.01 11.76
C GLY A 746 -15.82 23.05 12.31
N ILE A 747 -15.57 23.05 13.60
CA ILE A 747 -14.55 22.25 14.24
C ILE A 747 -15.21 21.36 15.29
N ALA A 748 -15.09 20.07 15.17
CA ALA A 748 -15.69 19.09 16.08
C ALA A 748 -17.19 19.38 16.39
N GLY A 749 -17.98 19.69 15.37
CA GLY A 749 -19.42 19.94 15.50
C GLY A 749 -19.80 21.31 16.06
N THR A 750 -18.82 22.19 16.34
CA THR A 750 -19.04 23.56 16.83
C THR A 750 -18.55 24.56 15.81
N TRP A 751 -19.32 25.65 15.61
CA TRP A 751 -18.94 26.72 14.70
C TRP A 751 -18.12 27.80 15.41
N TYR A 752 -17.09 28.25 14.70
CA TYR A 752 -16.21 29.35 15.09
C TYR A 752 -16.08 30.34 13.94
N TYR A 753 -15.71 31.55 14.24
CA TYR A 753 -15.33 32.54 13.24
C TYR A 753 -13.93 33.09 13.53
N PHE A 754 -13.06 33.04 12.54
CA PHE A 754 -11.72 33.59 12.67
C PHE A 754 -11.62 34.88 11.88
N LEU A 755 -11.09 35.91 12.50
CA LEU A 755 -10.85 37.20 11.86
C LEU A 755 -9.82 37.06 10.73
N SER A 756 -9.68 38.10 9.89
CA SER A 756 -8.62 38.13 8.86
C SER A 756 -7.20 38.04 9.43
N SER A 757 -7.02 38.40 10.72
CA SER A 757 -5.80 38.19 11.47
C SER A 757 -5.57 36.76 11.95
N GLY A 758 -6.54 35.86 11.75
CA GLY A 758 -6.53 34.47 12.22
C GLY A 758 -7.03 34.28 13.65
N GLU A 759 -7.30 35.37 14.39
CA GLU A 759 -7.79 35.29 15.76
C GLU A 759 -9.25 34.81 15.81
N ALA A 760 -9.56 33.87 16.69
CA ALA A 760 -10.92 33.43 16.91
C ALA A 760 -11.78 34.54 17.53
N LYS A 761 -12.94 34.78 16.96
CA LYS A 761 -13.88 35.84 17.37
C LYS A 761 -14.55 35.50 18.70
N THR A 762 -14.61 36.49 19.60
CA THR A 762 -15.48 36.52 20.77
C THR A 762 -16.46 37.67 20.69
N GLY A 763 -17.59 37.61 21.39
CA GLY A 763 -18.61 38.65 21.38
C GLY A 763 -19.39 38.69 20.05
N TRP A 764 -19.97 39.85 19.77
CA TRP A 764 -20.85 40.07 18.63
C TRP A 764 -20.11 40.13 17.30
N LEU A 765 -20.65 39.50 16.28
CA LEU A 765 -20.23 39.58 14.90
C LEU A 765 -21.44 39.93 14.02
N ASN A 766 -21.28 40.93 13.16
CA ASN A 766 -22.19 41.14 12.04
C ASN A 766 -21.52 40.63 10.79
N ASP A 767 -22.13 39.60 10.17
CA ASP A 767 -21.69 39.06 8.91
C ASP A 767 -22.86 39.10 7.89
N ASN A 768 -22.69 39.86 6.83
CA ASN A 768 -23.70 40.06 5.78
C ASN A 768 -25.07 40.50 6.30
N GLY A 769 -25.10 41.39 7.32
CA GLY A 769 -26.33 41.90 7.92
C GLY A 769 -26.98 41.00 8.94
N LYS A 770 -26.43 39.87 9.24
CA LYS A 770 -26.86 38.92 10.26
C LYS A 770 -25.95 38.99 11.47
N TRP A 771 -26.54 38.96 12.66
CA TRP A 771 -25.82 39.04 13.90
C TRP A 771 -25.62 37.66 14.51
N TYR A 772 -24.40 37.40 14.96
CA TYR A 772 -23.96 36.18 15.66
C TYR A 772 -23.29 36.57 16.97
N TYR A 773 -23.26 35.65 17.91
CA TYR A 773 -22.55 35.84 19.16
C TYR A 773 -21.64 34.66 19.50
N PHE A 774 -20.44 34.94 19.90
CA PHE A 774 -19.45 33.96 20.32
C PHE A 774 -19.11 34.17 21.79
N ASN A 775 -19.14 33.07 22.58
CA ASN A 775 -18.80 33.15 24.00
C ASN A 775 -17.29 33.35 24.24
N SER A 776 -16.85 33.35 25.52
CA SER A 776 -15.43 33.46 25.90
C SER A 776 -14.55 32.33 25.36
N ASP A 777 -15.11 31.18 25.05
CA ASP A 777 -14.42 30.05 24.43
C ASP A 777 -14.43 30.12 22.89
N CYS A 778 -14.78 31.28 22.33
CA CYS A 778 -14.93 31.56 20.89
C CYS A 778 -15.99 30.69 20.18
N LYS A 779 -16.88 30.01 20.93
CA LYS A 779 -17.92 29.14 20.35
C LYS A 779 -19.15 29.94 19.97
N MET A 780 -19.62 29.77 18.73
CA MET A 780 -20.87 30.35 18.28
C MET A 780 -22.03 29.88 19.16
N GLN A 781 -22.87 30.83 19.59
CA GLN A 781 -24.00 30.54 20.46
C GLN A 781 -25.28 30.27 19.66
N THR A 782 -26.12 29.39 20.21
CA THR A 782 -27.45 29.04 19.69
C THR A 782 -28.46 29.01 20.86
N GLY A 783 -29.76 29.10 20.56
CA GLY A 783 -30.80 29.11 21.56
C GLY A 783 -30.83 30.39 22.38
N TRP A 784 -31.39 30.32 23.61
CA TRP A 784 -31.53 31.46 24.51
C TRP A 784 -30.21 31.85 25.14
N GLN A 785 -29.84 33.14 25.03
CA GLN A 785 -28.63 33.70 25.63
C GLN A 785 -28.93 35.02 26.36
N GLY A 786 -28.52 35.09 27.60
CA GLY A 786 -28.56 36.35 28.41
C GLY A 786 -27.22 37.06 28.26
N ILE A 787 -27.16 38.15 27.54
CA ILE A 787 -25.93 38.91 27.26
C ILE A 787 -26.10 40.33 27.85
N GLU A 788 -25.25 40.70 28.77
CA GLU A 788 -25.27 42.03 29.43
C GLU A 788 -26.70 42.42 29.97
N GLY A 789 -27.39 41.45 30.57
CA GLY A 789 -28.69 41.67 31.17
C GLY A 789 -29.88 41.71 30.17
N THR A 790 -29.64 41.49 28.90
CA THR A 790 -30.64 41.44 27.84
C THR A 790 -30.72 40.04 27.27
N TRP A 791 -31.94 39.51 27.02
CA TRP A 791 -32.13 38.21 26.42
C TRP A 791 -32.20 38.28 24.90
N TYR A 792 -31.53 37.32 24.29
CA TYR A 792 -31.48 37.09 22.85
C TYR A 792 -31.82 35.65 22.57
N TYR A 793 -32.26 35.36 21.35
CA TYR A 793 -32.44 34.00 20.85
C TYR A 793 -31.67 33.82 19.57
N PHE A 794 -30.80 32.80 19.51
CA PHE A 794 -30.03 32.48 18.32
C PHE A 794 -30.60 31.22 17.67
N LEU A 795 -30.89 31.27 16.39
CA LEU A 795 -31.37 30.14 15.61
C LEU A 795 -30.31 29.02 15.62
N SER A 796 -30.71 27.82 15.18
CA SER A 796 -29.75 26.71 15.00
C SER A 796 -28.62 27.02 14.02
N SER A 797 -28.83 27.98 13.09
CA SER A 797 -27.80 28.52 12.21
C SER A 797 -26.86 29.53 12.90
N GLY A 798 -27.09 29.86 14.17
CA GLY A 798 -26.33 30.85 14.93
C GLY A 798 -26.78 32.30 14.75
N GLU A 799 -27.70 32.59 13.83
CA GLU A 799 -28.21 33.92 13.58
C GLU A 799 -29.10 34.42 14.73
N ALA A 800 -28.89 35.63 15.20
CA ALA A 800 -29.75 36.25 16.20
C ALA A 800 -31.15 36.49 15.62
N LYS A 801 -32.19 36.09 16.37
CA LYS A 801 -33.58 36.18 15.97
C LYS A 801 -34.05 37.60 16.01
N THR A 802 -34.78 38.04 14.98
CA THR A 802 -35.62 39.21 14.94
C THR A 802 -37.07 38.83 14.68
N GLY A 803 -38.01 39.68 15.08
CA GLY A 803 -39.44 39.40 14.90
C GLY A 803 -39.97 38.33 15.85
N TRP A 804 -41.10 37.72 15.48
CA TRP A 804 -41.79 36.73 16.29
C TRP A 804 -41.07 35.40 16.37
N LEU A 805 -41.06 34.80 17.55
CA LEU A 805 -40.62 33.44 17.86
C LEU A 805 -41.73 32.70 18.62
N ASN A 806 -42.09 31.54 18.15
CA ASN A 806 -42.88 30.58 18.95
C ASN A 806 -41.94 29.48 19.46
N GLU A 807 -41.85 29.35 20.77
CA GLU A 807 -41.08 28.28 21.39
C GLU A 807 -41.92 27.60 22.48
N ASN A 808 -42.12 26.30 22.33
CA ASN A 808 -42.90 25.49 23.23
C ASN A 808 -44.34 26.06 23.47
N GLY A 809 -44.97 26.62 22.43
CA GLY A 809 -46.30 27.18 22.48
C GLY A 809 -46.38 28.59 23.07
N LYS A 810 -45.25 29.19 23.42
CA LYS A 810 -45.17 30.56 23.94
C LYS A 810 -44.57 31.49 22.87
N TRP A 811 -45.17 32.69 22.75
CA TRP A 811 -44.74 33.67 21.78
C TRP A 811 -43.81 34.72 22.41
N TYR A 812 -42.74 35.01 21.70
CA TYR A 812 -41.74 36.04 22.04
C TYR A 812 -41.57 36.96 20.84
N TYR A 813 -41.11 38.19 21.09
CA TYR A 813 -40.77 39.13 20.04
C TYR A 813 -39.43 39.78 20.26
N PHE A 814 -38.65 39.84 19.20
CA PHE A 814 -37.33 40.46 19.16
C PHE A 814 -37.35 41.66 18.23
N ASN A 815 -36.79 42.78 18.66
CA ASN A 815 -36.71 43.99 17.83
C ASN A 815 -35.63 43.89 16.74
N SER A 816 -35.44 44.97 15.98
CA SER A 816 -34.38 45.05 14.92
C SER A 816 -32.97 44.84 15.46
N ASP A 817 -32.75 45.14 16.75
CA ASP A 817 -31.41 44.92 17.41
C ASP A 817 -31.35 43.49 18.00
N CYS A 818 -32.22 42.61 17.64
CA CYS A 818 -32.33 41.20 18.12
C CYS A 818 -32.65 41.08 19.63
N LYS A 819 -33.03 42.15 20.31
CA LYS A 819 -33.31 42.20 21.76
C LYS A 819 -34.72 41.70 22.02
N MET A 820 -34.87 40.73 22.94
CA MET A 820 -36.16 40.27 23.41
C MET A 820 -36.93 41.44 24.03
N GLN A 821 -38.19 41.58 23.64
CA GLN A 821 -39.07 42.64 24.12
C GLN A 821 -39.84 42.21 25.35
N ILE A 822 -40.04 43.17 26.27
CA ILE A 822 -40.87 43.03 27.46
C ILE A 822 -41.81 44.24 27.58
N GLY A 823 -42.85 44.14 28.39
CA GLY A 823 -43.87 45.22 28.58
C GLY A 823 -44.71 45.47 27.33
N TRP A 824 -45.24 46.69 27.22
CA TRP A 824 -46.09 47.11 26.11
C TRP A 824 -45.32 47.33 24.84
N GLN A 825 -45.77 46.69 23.74
CA GLN A 825 -45.14 46.81 22.43
C GLN A 825 -46.21 47.00 21.34
N GLY A 826 -46.07 48.05 20.53
CA GLY A 826 -46.85 48.28 19.34
C GLY A 826 -46.19 47.66 18.12
N ILE A 827 -46.68 46.55 17.59
CA ILE A 827 -46.09 45.83 16.48
C ILE A 827 -47.07 45.82 15.30
N ALA A 828 -46.71 46.38 14.15
CA ALA A 828 -47.53 46.47 12.94
C ALA A 828 -48.95 47.02 13.23
N GLY A 829 -49.06 48.03 14.05
CA GLY A 829 -50.35 48.70 14.40
C GLY A 829 -51.22 47.97 15.43
N THR A 830 -50.72 46.89 16.00
CA THR A 830 -51.39 46.09 17.04
C THR A 830 -50.60 46.13 18.35
N TRP A 831 -51.29 46.33 19.49
CA TRP A 831 -50.63 46.31 20.78
C TRP A 831 -50.57 44.90 21.36
N TYR A 832 -49.40 44.61 21.96
CA TYR A 832 -49.12 43.39 22.69
C TYR A 832 -48.51 43.73 24.05
N TYR A 833 -48.57 42.83 25.00
CA TYR A 833 -47.89 42.94 26.26
C TYR A 833 -47.03 41.71 26.47
N PHE A 834 -45.75 41.92 26.73
CA PHE A 834 -44.82 40.86 27.05
C PHE A 834 -44.52 40.86 28.54
N LEU A 835 -44.64 39.70 29.18
CA LEU A 835 -44.27 39.51 30.58
C LEU A 835 -42.79 39.79 30.83
N SER A 836 -42.38 39.91 32.08
CA SER A 836 -40.96 40.03 32.44
C SER A 836 -40.11 38.81 31.96
N SER A 837 -40.72 37.64 31.75
CA SER A 837 -40.15 36.46 31.14
C SER A 837 -40.03 36.57 29.62
N GLY A 838 -40.54 37.62 28.98
CA GLY A 838 -40.58 37.84 27.54
C GLY A 838 -41.74 37.14 26.82
N GLU A 839 -42.57 36.38 27.51
CA GLU A 839 -43.70 35.71 26.92
C GLU A 839 -44.84 36.70 26.60
N ALA A 840 -45.43 36.62 25.41
CA ALA A 840 -46.56 37.42 25.06
C ALA A 840 -47.77 37.00 25.88
N LYS A 841 -48.41 37.98 26.48
CA LYS A 841 -49.60 37.79 27.35
C LYS A 841 -50.86 37.36 26.54
N THR A 842 -51.54 36.38 27.05
CA THR A 842 -52.90 36.02 26.66
C THR A 842 -53.86 36.14 27.84
N GLY A 843 -55.13 36.34 27.58
CA GLY A 843 -56.15 36.50 28.63
C GLY A 843 -56.06 37.87 29.34
N TRP A 844 -56.59 37.96 30.56
CA TRP A 844 -56.67 39.17 31.33
C TRP A 844 -55.30 39.60 31.93
N LEU A 845 -55.03 40.87 31.83
CA LEU A 845 -53.86 41.55 32.47
C LEU A 845 -54.38 42.74 33.32
N ASN A 846 -53.91 42.81 34.56
CA ASN A 846 -54.09 44.03 35.35
C ASN A 846 -52.73 44.77 35.35
N GLU A 847 -52.70 45.97 34.82
CA GLU A 847 -51.52 46.81 34.77
C GLU A 847 -51.83 48.20 35.25
N ASN A 848 -51.21 48.62 36.34
CA ASN A 848 -51.50 49.93 37.00
C ASN A 848 -52.97 50.19 37.34
N GLY A 849 -53.69 49.11 37.77
CA GLY A 849 -55.11 49.21 38.15
C GLY A 849 -56.12 49.22 37.00
N LYS A 850 -55.63 49.13 35.75
CA LYS A 850 -56.51 49.00 34.59
C LYS A 850 -56.43 47.50 34.08
N TRP A 851 -57.58 46.98 33.66
CA TRP A 851 -57.66 45.65 33.08
C TRP A 851 -57.66 45.71 31.57
N TYR A 852 -56.86 44.80 30.94
CA TYR A 852 -56.74 44.59 29.51
C TYR A 852 -56.97 43.16 29.18
N TYR A 853 -57.39 42.85 27.97
CA TYR A 853 -57.57 41.48 27.50
C TYR A 853 -56.84 41.23 26.21
N PHE A 854 -56.14 40.13 26.15
CA PHE A 854 -55.43 39.66 24.98
C PHE A 854 -56.01 38.35 24.49
N ASN A 855 -56.24 38.23 23.17
CA ASN A 855 -56.79 37.02 22.60
C ASN A 855 -55.76 35.89 22.55
N SER A 856 -56.11 34.72 21.93
CA SER A 856 -55.23 33.59 21.74
C SER A 856 -54.01 33.90 20.86
N ASP A 857 -54.08 34.93 20.00
CA ASP A 857 -52.98 35.42 19.17
C ASP A 857 -52.15 36.48 19.90
N CYS A 858 -52.28 36.64 21.21
CA CYS A 858 -51.67 37.61 22.08
C CYS A 858 -52.01 39.09 21.75
N LYS A 859 -53.00 39.37 20.88
CA LYS A 859 -53.37 40.74 20.46
C LYS A 859 -54.27 41.37 21.48
N MET A 860 -53.93 42.59 21.92
CA MET A 860 -54.76 43.41 22.75
C MET A 860 -56.11 43.61 22.05
N GLN A 861 -57.17 43.41 22.79
CA GLN A 861 -58.53 43.57 22.31
C GLN A 861 -59.07 44.94 22.64
N THR A 862 -59.97 45.44 21.76
CA THR A 862 -60.72 46.68 21.96
C THR A 862 -62.19 46.44 21.56
N GLY A 863 -63.09 47.28 22.01
CA GLY A 863 -64.51 47.12 21.74
C GLY A 863 -65.21 46.03 22.59
N TRP A 864 -66.31 45.52 22.11
CA TRP A 864 -67.01 44.40 22.78
C TRP A 864 -66.34 43.05 22.63
N ILE A 865 -66.08 42.43 23.77
CA ILE A 865 -65.54 41.05 23.81
C ILE A 865 -66.45 40.13 24.65
N LYS A 866 -66.34 38.83 24.42
CA LYS A 866 -67.05 37.82 25.26
C LYS A 866 -66.00 36.84 25.81
N VAL A 867 -65.92 36.78 27.14
CA VAL A 867 -64.96 35.91 27.84
C VAL A 867 -65.71 35.14 28.91
N ASP A 868 -65.58 33.80 28.93
CA ASP A 868 -66.24 32.91 29.90
C ASP A 868 -67.72 33.17 30.01
N GLY A 869 -68.39 33.43 28.88
CA GLY A 869 -69.86 33.67 28.83
C GLY A 869 -70.34 35.09 29.15
N LYS A 870 -69.45 35.92 29.74
CA LYS A 870 -69.71 37.34 30.09
C LYS A 870 -69.24 38.25 28.97
N LYS A 871 -69.90 39.40 28.80
CA LYS A 871 -69.50 40.43 27.83
C LYS A 871 -68.82 41.58 28.60
N TYR A 872 -67.71 42.06 27.96
CA TYR A 872 -66.93 43.19 28.46
C TYR A 872 -66.73 44.22 27.35
N TYR A 873 -66.53 45.43 27.71
CA TYR A 873 -66.14 46.48 26.71
C TYR A 873 -64.75 47.04 27.05
N LEU A 874 -63.85 47.05 26.03
CA LEU A 874 -62.48 47.60 26.13
C LEU A 874 -62.49 48.89 25.32
N TYR A 875 -61.95 49.95 25.91
CA TYR A 875 -61.78 51.22 25.23
C TYR A 875 -60.78 51.16 24.12
N SER A 876 -60.61 52.24 23.30
CA SER A 876 -59.62 52.26 22.21
C SER A 876 -58.17 52.14 22.70
N ASP A 877 -57.91 52.49 23.97
CA ASP A 877 -56.61 52.27 24.65
C ASP A 877 -56.48 50.85 25.22
N GLY A 878 -57.46 49.99 25.01
CA GLY A 878 -57.51 48.60 25.49
C GLY A 878 -57.98 48.42 26.93
N SER A 879 -58.14 49.50 27.69
CA SER A 879 -58.58 49.44 29.10
C SER A 879 -60.06 49.04 29.21
N MET A 880 -60.33 48.16 30.17
CA MET A 880 -61.69 47.65 30.44
C MET A 880 -62.53 48.75 31.05
N ALA A 881 -63.72 48.96 30.50
CA ALA A 881 -64.72 49.78 31.02
C ALA A 881 -65.33 49.19 32.29
N VAL A 882 -65.41 49.94 33.37
CA VAL A 882 -66.02 49.55 34.66
C VAL A 882 -66.96 50.65 35.16
N ASN A 883 -68.04 50.24 35.86
CA ASN A 883 -68.95 51.17 36.46
C ASN A 883 -69.48 52.24 35.51
N THR A 884 -69.80 51.85 34.25
CA THR A 884 -70.22 52.80 33.21
C THR A 884 -71.16 52.12 32.24
N THR A 885 -71.90 52.95 31.46
CA THR A 885 -72.86 52.43 30.45
C THR A 885 -72.29 52.72 29.05
N ILE A 886 -72.14 51.63 28.21
CA ILE A 886 -71.69 51.70 26.82
C ILE A 886 -72.81 51.19 25.91
N ASN A 887 -73.32 52.04 25.03
CA ASN A 887 -74.38 51.71 24.07
C ASN A 887 -75.67 51.16 24.76
N GLY A 888 -76.03 51.73 25.99
CA GLY A 888 -77.16 51.27 26.72
C GLY A 888 -77.00 50.03 27.60
N ILE A 889 -75.87 49.45 27.63
CA ILE A 889 -75.52 48.29 28.44
C ILE A 889 -74.59 48.73 29.56
N TYR A 890 -75.07 48.47 30.83
CA TYR A 890 -74.31 48.81 32.05
C TYR A 890 -73.23 47.75 32.32
N LEU A 891 -72.06 48.19 32.62
CA LEU A 891 -70.86 47.42 33.01
C LEU A 891 -70.60 47.56 34.50
N GLY A 892 -70.60 46.47 35.27
CA GLY A 892 -70.37 46.46 36.68
C GLY A 892 -68.95 46.81 37.12
N SER A 893 -68.68 46.75 38.44
CA SER A 893 -67.36 46.99 39.00
C SER A 893 -66.33 45.91 38.56
N ASP A 894 -66.81 44.74 38.14
CA ASP A 894 -66.04 43.67 37.57
C ASP A 894 -65.85 43.81 36.03
N GLY A 895 -66.39 44.86 35.41
CA GLY A 895 -66.43 45.16 34.00
C GLY A 895 -67.37 44.30 33.21
N ALA A 896 -68.10 43.34 33.82
CA ALA A 896 -69.08 42.52 33.10
C ALA A 896 -70.37 43.24 32.81
N ALA A 897 -70.93 43.00 31.60
CA ALA A 897 -72.24 43.53 31.26
C ALA A 897 -73.32 42.88 32.16
N THR A 898 -74.07 43.73 32.85
CA THR A 898 -75.27 43.33 33.55
C THR A 898 -76.37 43.24 32.51
N ARG A 899 -77.38 42.32 32.69
CA ARG A 899 -78.54 42.14 31.83
C ARG A 899 -79.41 43.36 31.80
#